data_15f42421e59e0afd368e0418947671d2
#
_entry.id   15f42421e59e0afd368e0418947671d2
#
_cell.length_a   1.000
_cell.length_b   1.000
_cell.length_c   1.000
_cell.angle_alpha   90.00
_cell.angle_beta   90.00
_cell.angle_gamma   90.00
#
_symmetry.space_group_name_H-M   'P 1'
#
loop_
_entity.id
_entity.type
_entity.pdbx_description
1 polymer ?
#
loop_
_entity_poly.entity_id
_entity_poly.type
_entity_poly.pdbx_seq_one_letter_code
_entity_poly.pdbx_strand_id
1 'polypeptide(L)'
;MIIFSSSGLRRSALASVVAMSFLLQPAFADQDNKKEAKGYSELVAELKVQQGLFNFYRNMESGETMLSLRESQLNQPFIYHAQTMDGVVEAGHYRGNFRQTRLIEFRRNFKRIEVVSWNPRYVFDTENPLSRAAEANRSEALLAVLDIEANEDGRILVKADPLFKSQALHRITPWANPNQTGPRFSLGTLNVDRSRIARERLYERNMDVVVDYVFINEEPVVFGSAAIADPRFITISLQHSFIEMPDNDYQPRRDDPRVGYFTQQFDQMTNPEWTPWGDVINRWNLVKEDPQARLSEPVQPIVWWIENTTPHQWRSAIRQGVEDWNIAFEAAGFKNAIVVKEQPDNADWDAGDVNYNVLRWTSSPRPPFGGYGPSLANPKTGEIISSNIMLEFVFMSNRWTLGELFSGGANLMADHHSADDHQLHCSLGHSLQMGHIVARLASDTRMYDNIDDDPILEQALRHLIMHEVGHTLGLNHNMRSHSLWNNQQVHDAALTQGVLSGSVMDYNPVNIAPVGVEQGDYYSYKPGPYDIWAIEYGYSTGLDDAEAEEQRLQTILSRSHLPELAFGNDADDMRAPGRHIDPRVMIGAMSSDPIAYAQDRWQRVNHEFSQLLEKGRVDGESHQRVLTSANMLFGQYAGQANVVSRYIGGVYVERAFIGQHDDVKPFQPVPRATQRQAMTALNSYVFAADTLQSMQPVLAYMHAQRRGFSHRGNNEDPRMHRMILGMQRNVLDHILHQQVLQRISDTALYGNEYSLTEMLNDLTKGIFQGELTTLSQNLQLEYVNRLIKISGLEDDSDYDHLSQAAAVGQLRAIRNLSAPRRSADAVRNHYHYLHLLIDRAFAA
;
A
#
# COMPACT_ATOMS: atom_id res chain seq x y z
N MET A 1 6.97 54.28 -2.61
CA MET A 1 7.08 55.55 -1.84
C MET A 1 7.67 55.11 -0.50
N ILE A 2 8.99 54.95 -0.43
CA ILE A 2 9.95 55.82 0.22
C ILE A 2 9.49 56.16 1.64
N ILE A 3 10.21 55.72 2.66
CA ILE A 3 11.03 56.53 3.54
C ILE A 3 11.99 55.65 4.36
N PHE A 4 13.24 56.04 4.30
CA PHE A 4 14.40 55.60 5.10
C PHE A 4 14.32 56.13 6.53
N SER A 5 14.96 55.47 7.49
CA SER A 5 15.70 56.17 8.53
C SER A 5 16.87 55.34 9.04
N SER A 6 17.99 56.02 9.05
CA SER A 6 19.35 55.69 9.42
C SER A 6 19.68 55.99 10.88
N SER A 7 20.57 55.22 11.51
CA SER A 7 21.63 55.72 12.44
C SER A 7 22.33 54.50 13.01
N GLY A 8 23.58 54.36 13.22
CA GLY A 8 24.70 55.29 13.20
C GLY A 8 25.99 54.53 13.61
N LEU A 9 27.07 54.91 13.05
CA LEU A 9 28.44 54.45 13.22
C LEU A 9 28.97 54.37 14.67
N ARG A 10 29.86 53.43 14.95
CA ARG A 10 31.16 53.78 15.59
C ARG A 10 32.27 52.80 15.15
N ARG A 11 33.32 53.39 14.60
CA ARG A 11 34.62 52.78 14.27
C ARG A 11 35.49 52.69 15.55
N SER A 12 36.28 51.63 15.63
CA SER A 12 37.58 51.72 16.32
C SER A 12 38.59 50.83 15.61
N ALA A 13 39.56 51.48 15.00
CA ALA A 13 40.74 50.89 14.40
C ALA A 13 41.77 50.62 15.53
N LEU A 14 42.41 49.46 15.52
CA LEU A 14 43.71 49.24 16.18
C LEU A 14 44.66 48.60 15.15
N ALA A 15 45.61 49.35 14.72
CA ALA A 15 46.77 48.90 13.95
C ALA A 15 47.76 48.24 14.91
N SER A 16 48.23 47.05 14.60
CA SER A 16 49.40 46.44 15.26
C SER A 16 50.45 46.09 14.20
N VAL A 17 51.54 46.72 14.29
CA VAL A 17 52.78 46.52 13.55
C VAL A 17 53.35 45.14 13.88
N VAL A 18 53.60 44.31 12.87
CA VAL A 18 54.42 43.09 13.03
C VAL A 18 55.78 43.31 12.40
N ALA A 19 56.78 43.33 13.27
CA ALA A 19 58.17 43.38 12.89
C ALA A 19 58.64 42.04 12.28
N MET A 20 59.29 42.15 11.15
CA MET A 20 59.89 41.04 10.40
C MET A 20 61.21 40.65 11.10
N SER A 21 61.27 39.47 11.71
CA SER A 21 62.50 38.85 12.15
C SER A 21 62.84 37.66 11.26
N PHE A 22 63.78 37.81 10.36
CA PHE A 22 64.41 36.70 9.64
C PHE A 22 65.27 35.88 10.61
N LEU A 23 64.85 34.65 10.92
CA LEU A 23 65.73 33.63 11.47
C LEU A 23 65.86 32.49 10.44
N LEU A 24 67.04 32.34 9.93
CA LEU A 24 67.48 31.17 9.17
C LEU A 24 67.33 29.91 10.05
N GLN A 25 66.43 29.04 9.65
CA GLN A 25 66.41 27.64 10.07
C GLN A 25 67.01 26.77 8.99
N PRO A 26 67.80 25.73 9.36
CA PRO A 26 68.38 24.82 8.39
C PRO A 26 67.30 23.97 7.77
N ALA A 27 67.38 23.80 6.45
CA ALA A 27 66.56 22.87 5.71
C ALA A 27 66.74 21.45 6.23
N PHE A 28 65.77 20.96 6.99
CA PHE A 28 65.58 19.52 7.11
C PHE A 28 64.97 19.06 5.78
N ALA A 29 65.72 18.28 5.04
CA ALA A 29 65.19 17.53 3.92
C ALA A 29 64.13 16.57 4.48
N ASP A 30 62.85 16.88 4.22
CA ASP A 30 61.76 15.89 4.37
C ASP A 30 62.11 14.78 3.37
N GLN A 31 62.57 13.67 3.90
CA GLN A 31 62.58 12.44 3.17
C GLN A 31 61.11 12.06 2.99
N ASP A 32 60.50 12.51 1.88
CA ASP A 32 59.33 11.91 1.29
C ASP A 32 59.63 10.42 1.12
N ASN A 33 59.28 9.64 2.13
CA ASN A 33 59.08 8.20 1.98
C ASN A 33 57.91 8.05 1.03
N LYS A 34 58.14 8.21 -0.26
CA LYS A 34 57.27 7.60 -1.27
C LYS A 34 57.31 6.12 -1.02
N LYS A 35 56.36 5.60 -0.18
CA LYS A 35 56.00 4.20 -0.24
C LYS A 35 55.66 3.95 -1.71
N GLU A 36 56.46 3.15 -2.40
CA GLU A 36 56.10 2.65 -3.72
C GLU A 36 54.68 2.13 -3.66
N ALA A 37 53.79 2.61 -4.54
CA ALA A 37 52.41 2.16 -4.57
C ALA A 37 52.43 0.66 -4.87
N LYS A 38 51.92 -0.14 -3.95
CA LYS A 38 51.85 -1.59 -4.10
C LYS A 38 51.03 -1.93 -5.35
N GLY A 39 51.49 -2.91 -6.09
CA GLY A 39 50.76 -3.39 -7.28
C GLY A 39 49.48 -4.10 -6.86
N TYR A 40 48.56 -4.29 -7.81
CA TYR A 40 47.29 -4.97 -7.57
C TYR A 40 47.50 -6.34 -6.92
N SER A 41 48.35 -7.16 -7.51
CA SER A 41 48.65 -8.54 -7.04
C SER A 41 49.24 -8.56 -5.64
N GLU A 42 50.03 -7.55 -5.25
CA GLU A 42 50.57 -7.43 -3.90
C GLU A 42 49.50 -7.01 -2.86
N LEU A 43 48.58 -6.12 -3.24
CA LEU A 43 47.52 -5.65 -2.37
C LEU A 43 46.50 -6.73 -2.01
N VAL A 44 46.25 -7.67 -2.95
CA VAL A 44 45.26 -8.73 -2.76
C VAL A 44 45.83 -10.07 -2.31
N ALA A 45 47.17 -10.21 -2.23
CA ALA A 45 47.84 -11.49 -1.98
C ALA A 45 47.42 -12.21 -0.69
N GLU A 46 47.10 -11.43 0.36
CA GLU A 46 46.71 -11.93 1.67
C GLU A 46 45.19 -11.83 1.94
N LEU A 47 44.42 -11.37 0.95
CA LEU A 47 42.99 -11.19 1.08
C LEU A 47 42.21 -12.44 0.62
N LYS A 48 41.13 -12.75 1.32
CA LYS A 48 40.20 -13.79 0.86
C LYS A 48 39.38 -13.20 -0.29
N VAL A 49 39.42 -13.89 -1.45
CA VAL A 49 38.65 -13.48 -2.62
C VAL A 49 37.39 -14.32 -2.77
N GLN A 50 36.29 -13.67 -3.16
CA GLN A 50 35.13 -14.26 -3.78
C GLN A 50 35.01 -13.69 -5.21
N GLN A 51 34.84 -14.58 -6.20
CA GLN A 51 34.76 -14.21 -7.61
C GLN A 51 33.30 -14.17 -8.07
N GLY A 52 32.96 -13.26 -8.97
CA GLY A 52 31.62 -13.11 -9.54
C GLY A 52 31.54 -11.94 -10.51
N LEU A 53 30.36 -11.31 -10.58
CA LEU A 53 30.14 -10.12 -11.39
C LEU A 53 31.23 -9.08 -11.15
N PHE A 54 31.52 -8.80 -9.90
CA PHE A 54 32.71 -8.09 -9.42
C PHE A 54 33.48 -9.02 -8.49
N ASN A 55 34.81 -8.94 -8.47
CA ASN A 55 35.57 -9.68 -7.47
C ASN A 55 35.61 -8.90 -6.16
N PHE A 56 35.28 -9.58 -5.07
CA PHE A 56 35.23 -9.00 -3.73
C PHE A 56 36.33 -9.62 -2.86
N TYR A 57 37.14 -8.76 -2.24
CA TYR A 57 38.26 -9.16 -1.41
C TYR A 57 38.01 -8.73 0.03
N ARG A 58 38.32 -9.60 0.99
CA ARG A 58 38.19 -9.30 2.42
C ARG A 58 39.49 -9.63 3.17
N ASN A 59 39.96 -8.66 3.93
CA ASN A 59 40.97 -8.90 4.91
C ASN A 59 40.36 -9.62 6.12
N MET A 60 40.83 -10.85 6.42
CA MET A 60 40.24 -11.69 7.47
C MET A 60 40.65 -11.26 8.88
N GLU A 61 41.66 -10.37 9.05
CA GLU A 61 42.09 -9.83 10.34
C GLU A 61 41.41 -8.49 10.64
N SER A 62 41.45 -7.53 9.70
CA SER A 62 40.88 -6.20 9.92
C SER A 62 39.40 -6.09 9.56
N GLY A 63 38.90 -6.98 8.71
CA GLY A 63 37.54 -6.90 8.15
C GLY A 63 37.41 -5.89 6.98
N GLU A 64 38.46 -5.18 6.60
CA GLU A 64 38.44 -4.29 5.44
C GLU A 64 38.11 -5.02 4.15
N THR A 65 37.42 -4.34 3.24
CA THR A 65 36.97 -4.94 1.99
C THR A 65 37.39 -4.10 0.79
N MET A 66 37.68 -4.81 -0.32
CA MET A 66 38.00 -4.21 -1.60
C MET A 66 37.12 -4.80 -2.68
N LEU A 67 36.81 -3.97 -3.69
CA LEU A 67 36.05 -4.31 -4.88
C LEU A 67 36.96 -4.20 -6.11
N SER A 68 36.91 -5.20 -6.98
CA SER A 68 37.63 -5.16 -8.24
C SER A 68 36.67 -5.13 -9.41
N LEU A 69 36.81 -4.12 -10.23
CA LEU A 69 36.09 -3.90 -11.48
C LEU A 69 36.97 -4.27 -12.67
N ARG A 70 36.39 -4.79 -13.75
CA ARG A 70 37.05 -4.90 -15.05
C ARG A 70 36.87 -3.61 -15.83
N GLU A 71 37.88 -3.19 -16.62
CA GLU A 71 37.74 -2.03 -17.49
C GLU A 71 36.56 -2.11 -18.46
N SER A 72 36.20 -3.35 -18.90
CA SER A 72 35.03 -3.62 -19.74
C SER A 72 33.69 -3.34 -19.06
N GLN A 73 33.67 -3.27 -17.74
CA GLN A 73 32.47 -2.95 -16.95
C GLN A 73 32.27 -1.46 -16.72
N LEU A 74 33.25 -0.63 -17.08
CA LEU A 74 33.10 0.81 -17.00
C LEU A 74 32.15 1.31 -18.08
N ASN A 75 31.33 2.32 -17.71
CA ASN A 75 30.32 2.94 -18.58
C ASN A 75 29.26 1.94 -19.07
N GLN A 76 29.10 0.82 -18.34
CA GLN A 76 28.01 -0.13 -18.55
C GLN A 76 26.96 0.05 -17.46
N PRO A 77 25.66 0.04 -17.78
CA PRO A 77 24.60 0.11 -16.78
C PRO A 77 24.46 -1.22 -16.03
N PHE A 78 24.28 -1.12 -14.73
CA PHE A 78 23.89 -2.22 -13.84
C PHE A 78 22.57 -1.87 -13.17
N ILE A 79 21.74 -2.86 -12.93
CA ILE A 79 20.57 -2.69 -12.07
C ILE A 79 21.05 -2.78 -10.64
N TYR A 80 20.83 -1.71 -9.90
CA TYR A 80 21.02 -1.69 -8.45
C TYR A 80 19.70 -1.84 -7.76
N HIS A 81 19.63 -2.74 -6.78
CA HIS A 81 18.47 -2.95 -5.93
C HIS A 81 18.86 -2.94 -4.46
N ALA A 82 18.03 -2.29 -3.62
CA ALA A 82 18.18 -2.29 -2.18
C ALA A 82 16.99 -3.00 -1.53
N GLN A 83 17.28 -3.88 -0.56
CA GLN A 83 16.26 -4.62 0.19
C GLN A 83 16.58 -4.62 1.68
N THR A 84 15.61 -4.37 2.54
CA THR A 84 15.76 -4.53 3.98
C THR A 84 15.76 -6.01 4.35
N MET A 85 16.85 -6.49 4.94
CA MET A 85 16.98 -7.87 5.42
C MET A 85 16.42 -8.00 6.83
N ASP A 86 16.59 -6.98 7.67
CA ASP A 86 16.02 -6.85 9.00
C ASP A 86 16.10 -5.40 9.50
N GLY A 87 15.24 -5.01 10.46
CA GLY A 87 15.26 -3.66 10.98
C GLY A 87 14.14 -3.36 11.96
N VAL A 88 13.69 -2.12 11.99
CA VAL A 88 12.63 -1.65 12.88
C VAL A 88 11.49 -1.01 12.07
N VAL A 89 10.28 -1.46 12.33
CA VAL A 89 9.06 -0.98 11.63
C VAL A 89 8.85 0.52 11.85
N GLU A 90 9.21 1.04 13.01
CA GLU A 90 9.11 2.46 13.38
C GLU A 90 9.94 3.39 12.48
N ALA A 91 10.98 2.85 11.82
CA ALA A 91 11.78 3.56 10.83
C ALA A 91 11.44 3.17 9.38
N GLY A 92 10.35 2.42 9.17
CA GLY A 92 9.97 1.90 7.85
C GLY A 92 10.87 0.77 7.33
N HIS A 93 11.65 0.11 8.21
CA HIS A 93 12.52 -0.99 7.87
C HIS A 93 11.99 -2.30 8.46
N TYR A 94 11.36 -3.11 7.67
CA TYR A 94 10.89 -4.45 8.02
C TYR A 94 11.49 -5.48 7.07
N ARG A 95 11.55 -6.72 7.52
CA ARG A 95 12.16 -7.82 6.78
C ARG A 95 11.49 -8.01 5.41
N GLY A 96 12.30 -8.13 4.36
CA GLY A 96 11.84 -8.34 2.99
C GLY A 96 11.36 -7.08 2.26
N ASN A 97 11.43 -5.90 2.87
CA ASN A 97 11.00 -4.65 2.24
C ASN A 97 11.94 -4.29 1.07
N PHE A 98 11.41 -4.30 -0.15
CA PHE A 98 12.07 -3.77 -1.33
C PHE A 98 12.10 -2.24 -1.24
N ARG A 99 13.31 -1.66 -1.35
CA ARG A 99 13.49 -0.20 -1.10
C ARG A 99 13.56 0.60 -2.38
N GLN A 100 14.55 0.34 -3.20
CA GLN A 100 14.79 1.12 -4.39
C GLN A 100 15.47 0.29 -5.46
N THR A 101 14.99 0.43 -6.70
CA THR A 101 15.64 -0.08 -7.89
C THR A 101 16.03 1.09 -8.76
N ARG A 102 17.26 1.11 -9.28
CA ARG A 102 17.80 2.16 -10.17
C ARG A 102 18.89 1.62 -11.07
N LEU A 103 19.25 2.39 -12.09
CA LEU A 103 20.41 2.11 -12.91
C LEU A 103 21.65 2.84 -12.36
N ILE A 104 22.77 2.13 -12.32
CA ILE A 104 24.06 2.62 -11.84
C ILE A 104 25.12 2.29 -12.87
N GLU A 105 26.09 3.21 -13.05
CA GLU A 105 27.29 3.04 -13.85
C GLU A 105 28.53 3.35 -13.02
N PHE A 106 29.62 2.64 -13.33
CA PHE A 106 30.95 2.96 -12.84
C PHE A 106 31.71 3.71 -13.94
N ARG A 107 32.11 4.94 -13.68
CA ARG A 107 32.82 5.81 -14.64
C ARG A 107 34.19 6.13 -14.11
N ARG A 108 35.21 6.07 -14.97
CA ARG A 108 36.57 6.47 -14.59
C ARG A 108 36.77 7.94 -14.79
N ASN A 109 37.21 8.64 -13.74
CA ASN A 109 37.62 10.01 -13.77
C ASN A 109 39.05 10.11 -13.20
N PHE A 110 40.06 10.15 -14.08
CA PHE A 110 41.49 10.10 -13.75
C PHE A 110 41.87 8.89 -12.87
N LYS A 111 42.19 9.13 -11.59
CA LYS A 111 42.57 8.13 -10.59
C LYS A 111 41.39 7.73 -9.68
N ARG A 112 40.16 7.95 -10.12
CA ARG A 112 38.96 7.70 -9.34
C ARG A 112 37.92 6.94 -10.15
N ILE A 113 37.09 6.21 -9.47
CA ILE A 113 35.86 5.62 -9.98
C ILE A 113 34.69 6.40 -9.40
N GLU A 114 33.89 6.97 -10.27
CA GLU A 114 32.62 7.62 -9.95
C GLU A 114 31.49 6.58 -10.05
N VAL A 115 30.63 6.51 -9.04
CA VAL A 115 29.43 5.69 -9.03
C VAL A 115 28.26 6.62 -9.33
N VAL A 116 27.69 6.50 -10.51
CA VAL A 116 26.68 7.42 -11.04
C VAL A 116 25.34 6.70 -11.21
N SER A 117 24.26 7.31 -10.72
CA SER A 117 22.89 6.87 -11.02
C SER A 117 22.25 7.83 -11.99
N TRP A 118 21.60 7.29 -13.01
CA TRP A 118 20.89 8.07 -14.01
C TRP A 118 19.44 7.60 -14.17
N ASN A 119 18.60 8.49 -14.73
CA ASN A 119 17.18 8.26 -14.85
C ASN A 119 16.82 7.87 -16.29
N PRO A 120 16.31 6.65 -16.55
CA PRO A 120 15.94 6.18 -17.86
C PRO A 120 14.59 6.72 -18.37
N ARG A 121 13.85 7.46 -17.55
CA ARG A 121 12.49 7.90 -17.84
C ARG A 121 12.34 8.71 -19.13
N TYR A 122 13.32 9.54 -19.47
CA TYR A 122 13.23 10.46 -20.59
C TYR A 122 13.90 9.86 -21.82
N VAL A 123 13.10 9.48 -22.80
CA VAL A 123 13.53 8.79 -24.02
C VAL A 123 13.52 9.75 -25.20
N PHE A 124 14.59 9.72 -25.99
CA PHE A 124 14.72 10.50 -27.22
C PHE A 124 14.90 9.54 -28.39
N ASP A 125 14.17 9.79 -29.47
CA ASP A 125 14.44 9.16 -30.75
C ASP A 125 15.85 9.55 -31.20
N THR A 126 16.72 8.58 -31.40
CA THR A 126 18.14 8.81 -31.77
C THR A 126 18.31 9.43 -33.13
N GLU A 127 17.36 9.21 -34.05
CA GLU A 127 17.34 9.83 -35.37
C GLU A 127 16.88 11.29 -35.36
N ASN A 128 16.19 11.70 -34.29
CA ASN A 128 15.75 13.08 -34.14
C ASN A 128 16.89 13.98 -33.64
N PRO A 129 17.18 15.14 -34.29
CA PRO A 129 18.23 16.05 -33.87
C PRO A 129 18.17 16.53 -32.41
N LEU A 130 16.96 16.51 -31.78
CA LEU A 130 16.77 16.84 -30.36
C LEU A 130 17.50 15.86 -29.44
N SER A 131 17.79 14.64 -29.91
CA SER A 131 18.55 13.66 -29.12
C SER A 131 19.91 14.18 -28.64
N ARG A 132 20.53 15.12 -29.42
CA ARG A 132 21.77 15.76 -29.04
C ARG A 132 21.66 16.68 -27.81
N ALA A 133 20.47 17.08 -27.45
CA ALA A 133 20.16 17.88 -26.27
C ALA A 133 19.55 17.04 -25.11
N ALA A 134 19.66 15.73 -25.19
CA ALA A 134 19.03 14.80 -24.22
C ALA A 134 19.45 15.03 -22.76
N GLU A 135 20.62 15.59 -22.52
CA GLU A 135 21.13 15.90 -21.17
C GLU A 135 20.69 17.28 -20.64
N ALA A 136 19.99 18.08 -21.45
CA ALA A 136 19.58 19.42 -21.05
C ALA A 136 18.62 19.39 -19.87
N ASN A 137 18.95 20.10 -18.79
CA ASN A 137 18.17 20.21 -17.56
C ASN A 137 17.89 18.86 -16.87
N ARG A 138 18.73 17.87 -17.09
CA ARG A 138 18.71 16.58 -16.40
C ARG A 138 19.93 16.47 -15.48
N SER A 139 19.74 15.96 -14.28
CA SER A 139 20.82 15.76 -13.32
C SER A 139 20.98 14.28 -13.05
N GLU A 140 22.15 13.76 -13.37
CA GLU A 140 22.59 12.48 -12.85
C GLU A 140 22.96 12.62 -11.37
N ALA A 141 22.89 11.53 -10.62
CA ALA A 141 23.29 11.52 -9.22
C ALA A 141 24.67 10.86 -9.08
N LEU A 142 25.70 11.65 -8.77
CA LEU A 142 27.01 11.14 -8.36
C LEU A 142 26.87 10.62 -6.91
N LEU A 143 26.72 9.30 -6.76
CA LEU A 143 26.47 8.66 -5.48
C LEU A 143 27.71 8.52 -4.63
N ALA A 144 28.85 8.16 -5.24
CA ALA A 144 30.13 7.97 -4.56
C ALA A 144 31.29 8.21 -5.50
N VAL A 145 32.45 8.55 -4.90
CA VAL A 145 33.73 8.65 -5.58
C VAL A 145 34.74 7.78 -4.83
N LEU A 146 35.33 6.81 -5.52
CA LEU A 146 36.25 5.83 -4.94
C LEU A 146 37.64 6.04 -5.54
N ASP A 147 38.65 6.14 -4.71
CA ASP A 147 40.05 6.23 -5.19
C ASP A 147 40.47 4.84 -5.70
N ILE A 148 41.23 4.87 -6.83
CA ILE A 148 41.83 3.65 -7.42
C ILE A 148 43.08 3.33 -6.60
N GLU A 149 43.05 2.21 -5.87
CA GLU A 149 44.16 1.71 -5.10
C GLU A 149 45.23 1.03 -5.97
N ALA A 150 44.79 0.34 -7.01
CA ALA A 150 45.67 -0.26 -8.03
C ALA A 150 44.89 -0.50 -9.34
N ASN A 151 45.66 -0.51 -10.44
CA ASN A 151 45.15 -0.88 -11.75
C ASN A 151 46.24 -1.71 -12.48
N GLU A 152 45.87 -2.96 -12.83
CA GLU A 152 46.77 -3.92 -13.45
C GLU A 152 45.97 -4.87 -14.34
N ASP A 153 46.42 -5.12 -15.54
CA ASP A 153 45.82 -6.05 -16.52
C ASP A 153 44.29 -5.85 -16.73
N GLY A 154 43.86 -4.59 -16.83
CA GLY A 154 42.45 -4.26 -17.04
C GLY A 154 41.56 -4.49 -15.80
N ARG A 155 42.14 -4.70 -14.61
CA ARG A 155 41.47 -4.82 -13.32
C ARG A 155 41.74 -3.61 -12.45
N ILE A 156 40.70 -2.98 -11.97
CA ILE A 156 40.73 -1.79 -11.15
C ILE A 156 40.32 -2.15 -9.74
N LEU A 157 41.18 -1.89 -8.75
CA LEU A 157 40.93 -2.15 -7.36
C LEU A 157 40.54 -0.86 -6.62
N VAL A 158 39.42 -0.89 -5.89
CA VAL A 158 38.94 0.21 -5.06
C VAL A 158 38.56 -0.30 -3.68
N LYS A 159 38.56 0.56 -2.66
CA LYS A 159 38.00 0.22 -1.35
C LYS A 159 36.49 0.10 -1.42
N ALA A 160 35.93 -1.00 -0.90
CA ALA A 160 34.49 -1.23 -0.89
C ALA A 160 33.77 -0.59 0.32
N ASP A 161 34.44 -0.49 1.47
CA ASP A 161 33.86 0.02 2.70
C ASP A 161 33.22 1.42 2.57
N PRO A 162 33.85 2.44 1.90
CA PRO A 162 33.23 3.76 1.74
C PRO A 162 31.94 3.73 0.92
N LEU A 163 31.81 2.77 -0.02
CA LEU A 163 30.61 2.61 -0.82
C LEU A 163 29.49 1.94 0.01
N PHE A 164 29.80 0.84 0.69
CA PHE A 164 28.80 0.01 1.34
C PHE A 164 28.47 0.44 2.77
N LYS A 165 29.43 0.93 3.56
CA LYS A 165 29.19 1.38 4.95
C LYS A 165 28.72 2.84 5.08
N SER A 166 28.16 3.38 4.00
CA SER A 166 27.57 4.73 3.94
C SER A 166 26.14 4.68 3.43
N GLN A 167 25.46 5.82 3.43
CA GLN A 167 24.13 5.94 2.82
C GLN A 167 24.18 6.40 1.35
N ALA A 168 25.33 6.25 0.69
CA ALA A 168 25.53 6.71 -0.69
C ALA A 168 24.66 5.93 -1.69
N LEU A 169 24.67 4.61 -1.60
CA LEU A 169 23.88 3.75 -2.49
C LEU A 169 22.39 3.82 -2.20
N HIS A 170 21.99 3.89 -0.93
CA HIS A 170 20.60 4.00 -0.50
C HIS A 170 20.50 4.77 0.81
N ARG A 171 19.56 5.72 0.86
CA ARG A 171 19.27 6.44 2.08
C ARG A 171 18.44 5.57 3.04
N ILE A 172 18.98 5.23 4.19
CA ILE A 172 18.32 4.41 5.22
C ILE A 172 17.46 5.28 6.13
N THR A 173 17.98 6.46 6.52
CA THR A 173 17.23 7.41 7.35
C THR A 173 15.98 7.90 6.62
N PRO A 174 14.77 7.72 7.19
CA PRO A 174 13.52 8.17 6.56
C PRO A 174 13.54 9.66 6.20
N TRP A 175 12.85 10.03 5.13
CA TRP A 175 12.64 11.44 4.79
C TRP A 175 11.76 12.11 5.84
N ALA A 176 12.01 13.41 6.07
CA ALA A 176 11.14 14.19 6.92
C ALA A 176 9.80 14.43 6.20
N ASN A 177 8.69 14.04 6.82
CA ASN A 177 7.36 14.41 6.33
C ASN A 177 7.02 15.81 6.87
N PRO A 178 6.90 16.85 6.01
CA PRO A 178 6.62 18.22 6.45
C PRO A 178 5.22 18.37 7.06
N ASN A 179 4.29 17.47 6.76
CA ASN A 179 2.92 17.50 7.28
C ASN A 179 2.77 16.77 8.63
N GLN A 180 3.82 16.08 9.08
CA GLN A 180 3.79 15.36 10.35
C GLN A 180 4.06 16.30 11.52
N THR A 181 3.08 16.48 12.38
CA THR A 181 3.20 17.25 13.62
C THR A 181 3.52 16.35 14.82
N GLY A 182 4.38 16.84 15.72
CA GLY A 182 4.75 16.14 16.95
C GLY A 182 6.03 15.30 16.89
N PRO A 183 6.46 14.71 18.02
CA PRO A 183 7.66 13.89 18.11
C PRO A 183 7.51 12.60 17.31
N ARG A 184 8.58 12.19 16.62
CA ARG A 184 8.64 10.95 15.84
C ARG A 184 9.84 10.11 16.22
N PHE A 185 9.75 8.83 15.89
CA PHE A 185 10.89 7.93 15.99
C PHE A 185 12.01 8.37 15.04
N SER A 186 13.25 8.37 15.54
CA SER A 186 14.44 8.79 14.78
C SER A 186 15.57 7.81 15.00
N LEU A 187 16.19 7.36 13.91
CA LEU A 187 17.39 6.51 13.97
C LEU A 187 18.60 7.24 14.56
N GLY A 188 18.66 8.58 14.45
CA GLY A 188 19.85 9.36 14.78
C GLY A 188 20.90 9.35 13.68
N THR A 189 22.19 9.28 14.05
CA THR A 189 23.33 9.37 13.14
C THR A 189 23.94 8.01 12.87
N LEU A 190 24.29 7.74 11.61
CA LEU A 190 25.00 6.52 11.21
C LEU A 190 26.40 6.49 11.85
N ASN A 191 26.73 5.39 12.52
CA ASN A 191 28.05 5.11 13.07
C ASN A 191 28.77 4.08 12.19
N VAL A 192 29.70 4.55 11.35
CA VAL A 192 30.44 3.73 10.39
C VAL A 192 31.33 2.68 11.08
N ASP A 193 31.93 3.04 12.22
CA ASP A 193 32.85 2.15 12.94
C ASP A 193 32.16 0.93 13.56
N ARG A 194 30.87 1.10 13.91
CA ARG A 194 30.03 -0.02 14.40
C ARG A 194 29.32 -0.75 13.29
N SER A 195 29.27 -0.17 12.10
CA SER A 195 28.65 -0.78 10.92
C SER A 195 29.61 -1.75 10.24
N ARG A 196 29.06 -2.82 9.65
CA ARG A 196 29.87 -3.87 9.05
C ARG A 196 29.23 -4.47 7.81
N ILE A 197 30.03 -4.93 6.89
CA ILE A 197 29.59 -5.83 5.81
C ILE A 197 29.44 -7.23 6.45
N ALA A 198 28.20 -7.66 6.64
CA ALA A 198 27.86 -8.88 7.36
C ALA A 198 28.03 -10.14 6.50
N ARG A 199 27.66 -10.03 5.22
CA ARG A 199 27.70 -11.15 4.26
C ARG A 199 27.82 -10.63 2.83
N GLU A 200 28.49 -11.40 2.00
CA GLU A 200 28.53 -11.23 0.55
C GLU A 200 28.18 -12.53 -0.15
N ARG A 201 27.43 -12.45 -1.25
CA ARG A 201 27.14 -13.54 -2.18
C ARG A 201 27.45 -13.05 -3.59
N LEU A 202 28.31 -13.77 -4.29
CA LEU A 202 28.75 -13.39 -5.62
C LEU A 202 28.44 -14.49 -6.61
N TYR A 203 27.79 -14.08 -7.69
CA TYR A 203 27.43 -14.91 -8.82
C TYR A 203 28.02 -14.31 -10.10
N GLU A 204 27.98 -15.03 -11.17
CA GLU A 204 28.50 -14.58 -12.46
C GLU A 204 27.83 -13.28 -12.94
N ARG A 205 26.51 -13.15 -12.71
CA ARG A 205 25.70 -12.05 -13.23
C ARG A 205 25.12 -11.12 -12.14
N ASN A 206 25.33 -11.41 -10.88
CA ASN A 206 24.92 -10.52 -9.77
C ASN A 206 25.85 -10.63 -8.56
N MET A 207 25.81 -9.60 -7.74
CA MET A 207 26.49 -9.54 -6.45
C MET A 207 25.53 -8.97 -5.40
N ASP A 208 25.38 -9.66 -4.27
CA ASP A 208 24.60 -9.24 -3.12
C ASP A 208 25.52 -8.97 -1.92
N VAL A 209 25.45 -7.79 -1.36
CA VAL A 209 26.21 -7.39 -0.16
C VAL A 209 25.25 -6.97 0.94
N VAL A 210 25.24 -7.70 2.04
CA VAL A 210 24.43 -7.37 3.23
C VAL A 210 25.28 -6.58 4.21
N VAL A 211 24.75 -5.42 4.62
CA VAL A 211 25.42 -4.50 5.54
C VAL A 211 24.54 -4.29 6.78
N ASP A 212 25.13 -4.46 7.96
CA ASP A 212 24.53 -4.06 9.22
C ASP A 212 24.93 -2.61 9.51
N TYR A 213 23.96 -1.70 9.40
CA TYR A 213 24.09 -0.28 9.68
C TYR A 213 23.70 0.00 11.12
N VAL A 214 24.60 0.56 11.90
CA VAL A 214 24.33 0.94 13.29
C VAL A 214 24.11 2.44 13.38
N PHE A 215 22.95 2.84 13.86
CA PHE A 215 22.60 4.22 14.14
C PHE A 215 22.65 4.51 15.64
N ILE A 216 23.07 5.73 15.97
CA ILE A 216 23.16 6.20 17.36
C ILE A 216 22.31 7.47 17.52
N ASN A 217 21.39 7.43 18.47
CA ASN A 217 20.62 8.56 18.95
C ASN A 217 20.76 8.62 20.47
N GLU A 218 21.64 9.46 20.99
CA GLU A 218 21.94 9.50 22.43
C GLU A 218 20.75 9.96 23.28
N GLU A 219 19.85 10.79 22.71
CA GLU A 219 18.69 11.35 23.41
C GLU A 219 17.40 11.12 22.60
N PRO A 220 16.91 9.87 22.52
CA PRO A 220 15.69 9.58 21.76
C PRO A 220 14.46 10.16 22.47
N VAL A 221 13.64 10.92 21.72
CA VAL A 221 12.37 11.48 22.22
C VAL A 221 11.23 10.46 22.15
N VAL A 222 11.25 9.61 21.13
CA VAL A 222 10.29 8.50 20.94
C VAL A 222 11.05 7.19 21.00
N PHE A 223 10.68 6.31 21.93
CA PHE A 223 11.39 5.07 22.21
C PHE A 223 10.99 3.91 21.28
N GLY A 224 9.93 4.06 20.49
CA GLY A 224 9.40 3.01 19.65
C GLY A 224 8.61 1.94 20.42
N SER A 225 8.58 0.72 19.91
CA SER A 225 7.85 -0.40 20.52
C SER A 225 8.75 -1.27 21.41
N ALA A 226 8.11 -2.24 22.08
CA ALA A 226 8.82 -3.26 22.87
C ALA A 226 9.71 -4.20 22.04
N ALA A 227 9.67 -4.12 20.71
CA ALA A 227 10.59 -4.82 19.83
C ALA A 227 12.01 -4.21 19.84
N ILE A 228 12.14 -2.97 20.29
CA ILE A 228 13.41 -2.23 20.37
C ILE A 228 14.02 -2.43 21.75
N ALA A 229 15.19 -3.07 21.80
CA ALA A 229 15.88 -3.36 23.05
C ALA A 229 16.44 -2.09 23.72
N ASP A 230 17.05 -1.20 22.92
CA ASP A 230 17.55 0.11 23.36
C ASP A 230 17.38 1.13 22.22
N PRO A 231 16.53 2.14 22.40
CA PRO A 231 16.23 3.11 21.35
C PRO A 231 17.41 4.03 20.99
N ARG A 232 18.48 4.01 21.76
CA ARG A 232 19.71 4.75 21.46
C ARG A 232 20.57 4.10 20.37
N PHE A 233 20.41 2.78 20.18
CA PHE A 233 21.23 1.98 19.27
C PHE A 233 20.34 1.11 18.39
N ILE A 234 20.21 1.49 17.14
CA ILE A 234 19.36 0.78 16.17
C ILE A 234 20.24 0.18 15.08
N THR A 235 20.05 -1.10 14.82
CA THR A 235 20.70 -1.79 13.69
C THR A 235 19.68 -2.04 12.59
N ILE A 236 20.05 -1.66 11.37
CA ILE A 236 19.29 -1.95 10.15
C ILE A 236 20.19 -2.80 9.25
N SER A 237 19.73 -3.99 8.89
CA SER A 237 20.41 -4.84 7.91
C SER A 237 19.81 -4.61 6.53
N LEU A 238 20.63 -4.11 5.60
CA LEU A 238 20.23 -3.81 4.23
C LEU A 238 21.10 -4.62 3.27
N GLN A 239 20.47 -5.21 2.26
CA GLN A 239 21.15 -5.82 1.13
C GLN A 239 21.25 -4.82 -0.02
N HIS A 240 22.42 -4.78 -0.63
CA HIS A 240 22.72 -4.08 -1.87
C HIS A 240 22.98 -5.12 -2.95
N SER A 241 22.15 -5.16 -3.96
CA SER A 241 22.29 -6.07 -5.10
C SER A 241 22.70 -5.27 -6.34
N PHE A 242 23.77 -5.73 -7.01
CA PHE A 242 24.15 -5.26 -8.34
C PHE A 242 23.90 -6.40 -9.31
N ILE A 243 23.17 -6.14 -10.38
CA ILE A 243 22.74 -7.14 -11.35
C ILE A 243 23.15 -6.64 -12.73
N GLU A 244 23.79 -7.52 -13.51
CA GLU A 244 24.07 -7.25 -14.90
C GLU A 244 22.77 -7.06 -15.69
N MET A 245 22.76 -6.09 -16.62
CA MET A 245 21.61 -5.90 -17.49
C MET A 245 21.31 -7.22 -18.24
N PRO A 246 20.05 -7.69 -18.23
CA PRO A 246 19.68 -8.87 -19.02
C PRO A 246 20.04 -8.66 -20.50
N ASP A 247 20.69 -9.67 -21.08
CA ASP A 247 20.98 -9.76 -22.52
C ASP A 247 20.13 -10.93 -23.06
N ASN A 248 18.90 -10.61 -23.45
CA ASN A 248 17.90 -11.57 -23.91
C ASN A 248 16.93 -10.91 -24.92
N ASP A 249 16.07 -11.70 -25.50
CA ASP A 249 15.07 -11.29 -26.51
C ASP A 249 13.79 -10.70 -25.90
N TYR A 250 13.82 -10.21 -24.66
CA TYR A 250 12.64 -9.63 -24.02
C TYR A 250 12.13 -8.42 -24.78
N GLN A 251 10.84 -8.48 -25.15
CA GLN A 251 10.14 -7.38 -25.82
C GLN A 251 9.26 -6.66 -24.80
N PRO A 252 9.54 -5.37 -24.47
CA PRO A 252 8.68 -4.56 -23.63
C PRO A 252 7.26 -4.49 -24.21
N ARG A 253 6.24 -4.59 -23.33
CA ARG A 253 4.83 -4.44 -23.73
C ARG A 253 4.28 -3.14 -23.20
N ARG A 254 3.61 -2.38 -24.07
CA ARG A 254 3.05 -1.08 -23.70
C ARG A 254 1.98 -1.22 -22.61
N ASP A 255 1.92 -0.20 -21.76
CA ASP A 255 0.84 -0.02 -20.80
C ASP A 255 -0.44 0.46 -21.50
N ASP A 256 -1.59 0.11 -20.93
CA ASP A 256 -2.89 0.61 -21.38
C ASP A 256 -3.78 0.89 -20.15
N PRO A 257 -4.46 2.05 -20.07
CA PRO A 257 -5.26 2.42 -18.91
C PRO A 257 -6.51 1.56 -18.69
N ARG A 258 -6.83 0.65 -19.61
CA ARG A 258 -7.96 -0.29 -19.50
C ARG A 258 -7.61 -1.57 -18.75
N VAL A 259 -6.32 -1.84 -18.51
CA VAL A 259 -5.82 -3.03 -17.80
C VAL A 259 -4.80 -2.63 -16.75
N GLY A 260 -4.84 -3.26 -15.59
CA GLY A 260 -4.07 -2.84 -14.42
C GLY A 260 -2.74 -3.57 -14.26
N TYR A 261 -1.64 -2.95 -14.69
CA TYR A 261 -0.28 -3.42 -14.45
C TYR A 261 0.54 -2.38 -13.68
N PHE A 262 1.57 -2.81 -12.97
CA PHE A 262 2.67 -1.95 -12.57
C PHE A 262 3.51 -1.64 -13.79
N THR A 263 4.04 -0.41 -13.87
CA THR A 263 4.69 0.10 -15.08
C THR A 263 6.04 0.72 -14.81
N GLN A 264 6.89 0.72 -15.85
CA GLN A 264 7.99 1.66 -15.97
C GLN A 264 7.53 2.81 -16.84
N GLN A 265 7.68 4.04 -16.34
CA GLN A 265 7.19 5.23 -17.01
C GLN A 265 8.26 5.85 -17.91
N PHE A 266 7.89 6.15 -19.16
CA PHE A 266 8.76 6.76 -20.15
C PHE A 266 8.09 7.96 -20.82
N ASP A 267 8.73 9.12 -20.74
CA ASP A 267 8.33 10.32 -21.45
C ASP A 267 9.09 10.38 -22.79
N GLN A 268 8.37 10.33 -23.92
CA GLN A 268 8.90 10.37 -25.27
C GLN A 268 9.18 11.83 -25.68
N MET A 269 10.38 12.32 -25.42
CA MET A 269 10.75 13.73 -25.51
C MET A 269 10.76 14.31 -26.94
N THR A 270 10.75 13.45 -27.94
CA THR A 270 10.73 13.80 -29.36
C THR A 270 9.37 13.58 -30.00
N ASN A 271 8.39 13.06 -29.27
CA ASN A 271 7.03 12.79 -29.74
C ASN A 271 6.16 14.06 -29.58
N PRO A 272 5.54 14.61 -30.67
CA PRO A 272 4.68 15.79 -30.59
C PRO A 272 3.21 15.48 -30.25
N GLU A 273 2.84 14.25 -29.96
CA GLU A 273 1.46 13.87 -29.67
C GLU A 273 0.95 14.40 -28.31
N TRP A 274 -0.37 14.39 -28.12
CA TRP A 274 -1.02 14.83 -26.88
C TRP A 274 -0.69 13.95 -25.68
N THR A 275 -0.33 12.68 -25.93
CA THR A 275 0.01 11.68 -24.93
C THR A 275 1.41 11.12 -25.26
N PRO A 276 2.50 11.89 -25.02
CA PRO A 276 3.84 11.57 -25.49
C PRO A 276 4.58 10.59 -24.54
N TRP A 277 3.87 9.72 -23.86
CA TRP A 277 4.47 8.69 -23.01
C TRP A 277 4.44 7.32 -23.67
N GLY A 278 5.43 6.50 -23.32
CA GLY A 278 5.61 5.15 -23.86
C GLY A 278 5.78 4.14 -22.74
N ASP A 279 4.96 4.24 -21.71
CA ASP A 279 5.02 3.41 -20.52
C ASP A 279 4.91 1.93 -20.89
N VAL A 280 5.64 1.08 -20.16
CA VAL A 280 5.62 -0.36 -20.36
C VAL A 280 5.25 -1.08 -19.07
N ILE A 281 4.52 -2.19 -19.21
CA ILE A 281 4.12 -3.02 -18.07
C ILE A 281 5.29 -3.82 -17.52
N ASN A 282 5.26 -4.08 -16.21
CA ASN A 282 6.16 -5.03 -15.59
C ASN A 282 5.65 -6.45 -15.82
N ARG A 283 6.48 -7.35 -16.37
CA ARG A 283 6.13 -8.76 -16.59
C ARG A 283 7.36 -9.66 -16.67
N TRP A 284 7.19 -10.94 -16.43
CA TRP A 284 8.21 -11.95 -16.63
C TRP A 284 8.46 -12.19 -18.11
N ASN A 285 9.69 -12.57 -18.45
CA ASN A 285 10.04 -13.06 -19.78
C ASN A 285 9.65 -14.55 -19.91
N LEU A 286 8.52 -14.83 -20.58
CA LEU A 286 8.07 -16.17 -20.86
C LEU A 286 8.14 -16.43 -22.38
N VAL A 287 8.93 -17.42 -22.77
CA VAL A 287 9.11 -17.85 -24.17
C VAL A 287 8.63 -19.29 -24.29
N LYS A 288 7.78 -19.59 -25.27
CA LYS A 288 7.30 -20.96 -25.50
C LYS A 288 8.43 -21.88 -25.93
N GLU A 289 8.47 -23.09 -25.39
CA GLU A 289 9.37 -24.15 -25.86
C GLU A 289 9.02 -24.55 -27.31
N ASP A 290 7.73 -24.66 -27.63
CA ASP A 290 7.24 -24.82 -29.01
C ASP A 290 6.43 -23.56 -29.41
N PRO A 291 7.05 -22.64 -30.17
CA PRO A 291 6.39 -21.41 -30.62
C PRO A 291 5.15 -21.64 -31.50
N GLN A 292 5.04 -22.80 -32.15
CA GLN A 292 3.92 -23.13 -33.03
C GLN A 292 2.74 -23.77 -32.29
N ALA A 293 2.95 -24.29 -31.12
CA ALA A 293 1.89 -24.90 -30.33
C ALA A 293 0.93 -23.83 -29.80
N ARG A 294 -0.37 -24.08 -29.87
CA ARG A 294 -1.38 -23.22 -29.23
C ARG A 294 -1.14 -23.14 -27.71
N LEU A 295 -0.75 -24.25 -27.11
CA LEU A 295 -0.43 -24.36 -25.69
C LEU A 295 0.92 -25.09 -25.54
N SER A 296 1.90 -24.43 -24.95
CA SER A 296 3.27 -24.94 -24.75
C SER A 296 3.74 -24.71 -23.31
N GLU A 297 4.66 -25.50 -22.84
CA GLU A 297 5.46 -25.14 -21.67
C GLU A 297 6.39 -23.97 -22.00
N PRO A 298 6.74 -23.11 -21.03
CA PRO A 298 7.80 -22.13 -21.25
C PRO A 298 9.18 -22.80 -21.23
N VAL A 299 10.13 -22.24 -21.98
CA VAL A 299 11.56 -22.63 -21.91
C VAL A 299 12.07 -22.56 -20.46
N GLN A 300 11.64 -21.54 -19.73
CA GLN A 300 11.94 -21.36 -18.32
C GLN A 300 10.67 -20.94 -17.56
N PRO A 301 10.12 -21.79 -16.69
CA PRO A 301 8.96 -21.43 -15.88
C PRO A 301 9.33 -20.45 -14.76
N ILE A 302 8.35 -19.71 -14.27
CA ILE A 302 8.47 -18.91 -13.05
C ILE A 302 8.50 -19.89 -11.88
N VAL A 303 9.65 -20.01 -11.21
CA VAL A 303 9.84 -20.96 -10.09
C VAL A 303 9.67 -20.22 -8.78
N TRP A 304 8.72 -20.67 -7.96
CA TRP A 304 8.53 -20.22 -6.59
C TRP A 304 9.04 -21.24 -5.59
N TRP A 305 9.67 -20.75 -4.52
CA TRP A 305 10.16 -21.58 -3.44
C TRP A 305 9.43 -21.26 -2.14
N ILE A 306 8.75 -22.26 -1.57
CA ILE A 306 8.21 -22.16 -0.21
C ILE A 306 9.38 -22.26 0.77
N GLU A 307 9.62 -21.19 1.55
CA GLU A 307 10.69 -21.16 2.55
C GLU A 307 10.51 -22.26 3.61
N ASN A 308 11.59 -22.85 4.07
CA ASN A 308 11.56 -23.95 5.05
C ASN A 308 10.99 -23.54 6.42
N THR A 309 10.91 -22.24 6.72
CA THR A 309 10.22 -21.70 7.91
C THR A 309 8.69 -21.81 7.85
N THR A 310 8.13 -22.12 6.67
CA THR A 310 6.66 -22.24 6.51
C THR A 310 6.13 -23.48 7.20
N PRO A 311 5.10 -23.36 8.09
CA PRO A 311 4.50 -24.51 8.75
C PRO A 311 3.99 -25.56 7.76
N HIS A 312 4.23 -26.84 8.03
CA HIS A 312 3.97 -27.91 7.08
C HIS A 312 2.50 -28.02 6.66
N GLN A 313 1.57 -27.82 7.59
CA GLN A 313 0.13 -27.91 7.35
C GLN A 313 -0.38 -26.90 6.31
N TRP A 314 0.30 -25.77 6.11
CA TRP A 314 -0.12 -24.70 5.19
C TRP A 314 0.56 -24.78 3.82
N ARG A 315 1.60 -25.59 3.65
CA ARG A 315 2.37 -25.67 2.38
C ARG A 315 1.50 -26.08 1.20
N SER A 316 0.51 -26.96 1.42
CA SER A 316 -0.41 -27.39 0.36
C SER A 316 -1.29 -26.25 -0.14
N ALA A 317 -1.92 -25.49 0.78
CA ALA A 317 -2.75 -24.34 0.42
C ALA A 317 -1.93 -23.25 -0.29
N ILE A 318 -0.71 -22.98 0.20
CA ILE A 318 0.21 -22.02 -0.43
C ILE A 318 0.58 -22.47 -1.84
N ARG A 319 0.97 -23.73 -2.02
CA ARG A 319 1.27 -24.30 -3.35
C ARG A 319 0.12 -24.10 -4.32
N GLN A 320 -1.08 -24.47 -3.91
CA GLN A 320 -2.29 -24.33 -4.74
C GLN A 320 -2.56 -22.88 -5.10
N GLY A 321 -2.47 -21.95 -4.14
CA GLY A 321 -2.67 -20.52 -4.39
C GLY A 321 -1.70 -19.95 -5.42
N VAL A 322 -0.48 -20.50 -5.54
CA VAL A 322 0.48 -20.14 -6.59
C VAL A 322 0.16 -20.82 -7.91
N GLU A 323 -0.01 -22.15 -7.90
CA GLU A 323 -0.13 -22.95 -9.12
C GLU A 323 -1.47 -22.74 -9.84
N ASP A 324 -2.52 -22.31 -9.15
CA ASP A 324 -3.82 -21.99 -9.75
C ASP A 324 -3.75 -20.81 -10.76
N TRP A 325 -2.70 -19.98 -10.73
CA TRP A 325 -2.44 -19.00 -11.79
C TRP A 325 -2.17 -19.62 -13.16
N ASN A 326 -1.78 -20.91 -13.22
CA ASN A 326 -1.65 -21.61 -14.50
C ASN A 326 -2.97 -21.64 -15.29
N ILE A 327 -4.14 -21.55 -14.60
CA ILE A 327 -5.45 -21.40 -15.25
C ILE A 327 -5.47 -20.14 -16.13
N ALA A 328 -4.93 -19.04 -15.64
CA ALA A 328 -4.86 -17.78 -16.39
C ALA A 328 -3.77 -17.84 -17.48
N PHE A 329 -2.65 -18.49 -17.23
CA PHE A 329 -1.59 -18.64 -18.23
C PHE A 329 -1.97 -19.52 -19.43
N GLU A 330 -2.93 -20.44 -19.28
CA GLU A 330 -3.44 -21.20 -20.42
C GLU A 330 -4.13 -20.30 -21.47
N ALA A 331 -4.78 -19.22 -21.03
CA ALA A 331 -5.36 -18.23 -21.94
C ALA A 331 -4.27 -17.46 -22.73
N ALA A 332 -3.09 -17.27 -22.12
CA ALA A 332 -1.93 -16.68 -22.78
C ALA A 332 -1.13 -17.70 -23.63
N GLY A 333 -1.53 -18.97 -23.66
CA GLY A 333 -0.92 -20.04 -24.45
C GLY A 333 0.22 -20.79 -23.74
N PHE A 334 0.30 -20.72 -22.41
CA PHE A 334 1.30 -21.43 -21.62
C PHE A 334 0.64 -22.44 -20.67
N LYS A 335 1.21 -23.65 -20.58
CA LYS A 335 0.91 -24.61 -19.52
C LYS A 335 2.13 -24.72 -18.60
N ASN A 336 1.90 -24.96 -17.31
CA ASN A 336 2.97 -25.05 -16.32
C ASN A 336 3.90 -23.82 -16.32
N ALA A 337 3.32 -22.61 -16.54
CA ALA A 337 4.06 -21.37 -16.55
C ALA A 337 4.67 -21.05 -15.17
N ILE A 338 3.98 -21.47 -14.11
CA ILE A 338 4.40 -21.32 -12.72
C ILE A 338 4.53 -22.70 -12.08
N VAL A 339 5.63 -22.91 -11.35
CA VAL A 339 5.87 -24.13 -10.59
C VAL A 339 6.35 -23.81 -9.18
N VAL A 340 5.97 -24.64 -8.22
CA VAL A 340 6.32 -24.46 -6.82
C VAL A 340 7.25 -25.57 -6.34
N LYS A 341 8.33 -25.17 -5.67
CA LYS A 341 9.30 -26.03 -5.00
C LYS A 341 9.35 -25.70 -3.50
N GLU A 342 9.92 -26.60 -2.72
CA GLU A 342 10.16 -26.37 -1.29
C GLU A 342 11.66 -26.21 -1.04
N GLN A 343 12.02 -25.20 -0.25
CA GLN A 343 13.39 -24.94 0.14
C GLN A 343 13.87 -26.09 1.04
N PRO A 344 14.98 -26.76 0.68
CA PRO A 344 15.60 -27.76 1.56
C PRO A 344 16.06 -27.15 2.90
N ASP A 345 15.97 -27.89 3.99
CA ASP A 345 16.42 -27.44 5.31
C ASP A 345 17.93 -27.12 5.35
N ASN A 346 18.71 -27.72 4.48
CA ASN A 346 20.17 -27.52 4.35
C ASN A 346 20.54 -26.61 3.16
N ALA A 347 19.60 -25.80 2.65
CA ALA A 347 19.89 -24.84 1.58
C ALA A 347 20.99 -23.87 2.01
N ASP A 348 21.92 -23.57 1.10
CA ASP A 348 23.01 -22.62 1.29
C ASP A 348 22.64 -21.18 0.86
N TRP A 349 21.39 -20.96 0.45
CA TRP A 349 20.81 -19.69 0.05
C TRP A 349 19.62 -19.33 0.97
N ASP A 350 19.28 -18.06 1.04
CA ASP A 350 18.12 -17.56 1.78
C ASP A 350 17.21 -16.69 0.88
N ALA A 351 16.04 -16.33 1.40
CA ALA A 351 15.03 -15.55 0.68
C ALA A 351 15.48 -14.14 0.25
N GLY A 352 16.67 -13.68 0.63
CA GLY A 352 17.26 -12.44 0.12
C GLY A 352 18.09 -12.63 -1.14
N ASP A 353 18.31 -13.87 -1.59
CA ASP A 353 19.06 -14.16 -2.80
C ASP A 353 18.20 -13.86 -4.04
N VAL A 354 18.62 -12.88 -4.85
CA VAL A 354 17.84 -12.42 -6.02
C VAL A 354 17.68 -13.50 -7.12
N ASN A 355 18.38 -14.62 -7.02
CA ASN A 355 18.24 -15.73 -7.95
C ASN A 355 17.06 -16.68 -7.61
N TYR A 356 16.38 -16.45 -6.51
CA TYR A 356 15.26 -17.28 -6.06
C TYR A 356 14.03 -16.41 -5.76
N ASN A 357 12.88 -16.81 -6.31
CA ASN A 357 11.61 -16.21 -5.89
C ASN A 357 11.08 -16.99 -4.69
N VAL A 358 10.93 -16.32 -3.55
CA VAL A 358 10.66 -17.01 -2.29
C VAL A 358 9.37 -16.53 -1.65
N LEU A 359 8.53 -17.49 -1.28
CA LEU A 359 7.41 -17.28 -0.36
C LEU A 359 7.94 -17.45 1.07
N ARG A 360 8.21 -16.34 1.72
CA ARG A 360 8.76 -16.28 3.07
C ARG A 360 7.66 -16.21 4.11
N TRP A 361 7.80 -17.01 5.17
CA TRP A 361 6.90 -17.01 6.30
C TRP A 361 7.61 -16.46 7.54
N THR A 362 7.10 -15.37 8.10
CA THR A 362 7.66 -14.71 9.29
C THR A 362 6.64 -14.53 10.40
N SER A 363 7.12 -14.20 11.58
CA SER A 363 6.30 -13.91 12.75
C SER A 363 6.89 -12.72 13.51
N SER A 364 6.59 -11.52 13.02
CA SER A 364 7.09 -10.27 13.58
C SER A 364 6.30 -9.84 14.83
N PRO A 365 6.90 -9.09 15.76
CA PRO A 365 6.18 -8.54 16.91
C PRO A 365 5.07 -7.56 16.53
N ARG A 366 5.28 -6.74 15.50
CA ARG A 366 4.35 -5.73 14.98
C ARG A 366 4.51 -5.63 13.46
N PRO A 367 3.94 -6.58 12.70
CA PRO A 367 4.05 -6.52 11.25
C PRO A 367 3.23 -5.37 10.68
N PRO A 368 3.74 -4.67 9.65
CA PRO A 368 2.99 -3.60 8.99
C PRO A 368 1.95 -4.12 7.97
N PHE A 369 1.97 -5.42 7.66
CA PHE A 369 1.13 -6.07 6.63
C PHE A 369 0.78 -7.51 7.02
N GLY A 370 -0.18 -8.11 6.33
CA GLY A 370 -0.47 -9.55 6.38
C GLY A 370 0.20 -10.33 5.25
N GLY A 371 0.26 -9.72 4.05
CA GLY A 371 0.98 -10.16 2.87
C GLY A 371 1.68 -8.97 2.20
N TYR A 372 2.74 -9.24 1.44
CA TYR A 372 3.47 -8.25 0.65
C TYR A 372 4.25 -8.94 -0.46
N GLY A 373 3.90 -8.66 -1.73
CA GLY A 373 4.45 -9.31 -2.92
C GLY A 373 5.13 -8.34 -3.89
N PRO A 374 6.35 -7.82 -3.59
CA PRO A 374 7.07 -6.91 -4.47
C PRO A 374 7.80 -7.63 -5.59
N SER A 375 7.99 -6.94 -6.71
CA SER A 375 8.83 -7.39 -7.83
C SER A 375 10.00 -6.47 -8.06
N LEU A 376 11.15 -7.06 -8.41
CA LEU A 376 12.32 -6.37 -8.93
C LEU A 376 12.22 -6.36 -10.46
N ALA A 377 11.87 -5.23 -11.03
CA ALA A 377 11.78 -5.05 -12.47
C ALA A 377 12.94 -4.20 -13.00
N ASN A 378 13.37 -4.50 -14.22
CA ASN A 378 14.36 -3.73 -14.95
C ASN A 378 13.78 -2.32 -15.25
N PRO A 379 14.40 -1.23 -14.74
CA PRO A 379 13.88 0.13 -14.92
C PRO A 379 13.86 0.62 -16.38
N LYS A 380 14.50 -0.12 -17.30
CA LYS A 380 14.59 0.22 -18.71
C LYS A 380 13.58 -0.53 -19.59
N THR A 381 13.13 -1.71 -19.14
CA THR A 381 12.32 -2.57 -20.00
C THR A 381 11.02 -3.06 -19.36
N GLY A 382 10.90 -3.00 -18.03
CA GLY A 382 9.80 -3.61 -17.29
C GLY A 382 9.93 -5.13 -17.11
N GLU A 383 11.02 -5.77 -17.55
CA GLU A 383 11.24 -7.20 -17.31
C GLU A 383 11.38 -7.47 -15.81
N ILE A 384 10.54 -8.33 -15.26
CA ILE A 384 10.67 -8.78 -13.88
C ILE A 384 11.82 -9.80 -13.80
N ILE A 385 12.76 -9.53 -12.89
CA ILE A 385 13.98 -10.32 -12.72
C ILE A 385 13.85 -11.25 -11.51
N SER A 386 13.24 -10.76 -10.44
CA SER A 386 13.08 -11.47 -9.17
C SER A 386 11.86 -10.96 -8.43
N SER A 387 11.31 -11.79 -7.56
CA SER A 387 10.18 -11.43 -6.71
C SER A 387 10.22 -12.19 -5.41
N ASN A 388 9.73 -11.56 -4.34
CA ASN A 388 9.55 -12.23 -3.05
C ASN A 388 8.14 -11.98 -2.54
N ILE A 389 7.59 -12.95 -1.80
CA ILE A 389 6.34 -12.75 -1.07
C ILE A 389 6.63 -12.93 0.40
N MET A 390 6.24 -11.95 1.18
CA MET A 390 6.35 -11.96 2.63
C MET A 390 4.97 -12.24 3.23
N LEU A 391 4.90 -13.29 4.05
CA LEU A 391 3.70 -13.68 4.77
C LEU A 391 3.95 -13.57 6.27
N GLU A 392 3.02 -12.97 6.99
CA GLU A 392 3.11 -12.81 8.43
C GLU A 392 2.17 -13.77 9.18
N PHE A 393 2.73 -14.54 10.12
CA PHE A 393 1.95 -15.46 10.93
C PHE A 393 0.84 -14.77 11.74
N VAL A 394 0.92 -13.47 11.92
CA VAL A 394 -0.12 -12.68 12.59
C VAL A 394 -1.47 -12.78 11.87
N PHE A 395 -1.45 -13.01 10.55
CA PHE A 395 -2.66 -13.30 9.76
C PHE A 395 -3.46 -14.50 10.32
N MET A 396 -2.74 -15.50 10.86
CA MET A 396 -3.32 -16.71 11.43
C MET A 396 -3.57 -16.59 12.94
N SER A 397 -3.06 -15.56 13.60
CA SER A 397 -3.12 -15.40 15.04
C SER A 397 -3.84 -14.11 15.43
N ASN A 398 -4.59 -14.11 16.53
CA ASN A 398 -5.27 -12.94 17.06
C ASN A 398 -4.32 -11.91 17.69
N ARG A 399 -3.00 -12.06 17.52
CA ARG A 399 -1.99 -11.30 18.23
C ARG A 399 -1.97 -9.82 17.87
N TRP A 400 -2.24 -9.48 16.61
CA TRP A 400 -2.25 -8.10 16.11
C TRP A 400 -3.53 -7.34 16.48
N THR A 401 -4.66 -7.99 16.40
CA THR A 401 -5.99 -7.45 16.64
C THR A 401 -6.14 -6.77 18.01
N LEU A 402 -5.40 -7.26 19.01
CA LEU A 402 -5.47 -6.76 20.39
C LEU A 402 -4.79 -5.39 20.59
N GLY A 403 -3.84 -5.01 19.76
CA GLY A 403 -3.13 -3.72 19.85
C GLY A 403 -3.94 -2.56 19.30
N GLU A 404 -4.65 -2.76 18.20
CA GLU A 404 -5.32 -1.71 17.42
C GLU A 404 -6.79 -1.50 17.78
N LEU A 405 -7.48 -2.55 18.23
CA LEU A 405 -8.86 -2.46 18.70
C LEU A 405 -9.04 -1.47 19.87
N PHE A 406 -7.97 -1.20 20.60
CA PHE A 406 -7.98 -0.27 21.75
C PHE A 406 -7.61 1.16 21.38
N SER A 407 -7.01 1.40 20.21
CA SER A 407 -6.61 2.74 19.79
C SER A 407 -7.68 3.56 19.08
N GLY A 408 -8.80 2.94 18.73
CA GLY A 408 -9.96 3.62 18.14
C GLY A 408 -10.60 2.79 17.02
N GLY A 409 -11.55 1.92 17.36
CA GLY A 409 -12.21 0.99 16.43
C GLY A 409 -12.97 1.61 15.23
N ALA A 410 -12.99 2.93 15.10
CA ALA A 410 -13.53 3.63 13.94
C ALA A 410 -12.49 3.95 12.86
N ASN A 411 -11.19 3.86 13.18
CA ASN A 411 -10.08 4.22 12.27
C ASN A 411 -9.39 3.02 11.61
N LEU A 412 -9.89 1.82 11.80
CA LEU A 412 -9.29 0.59 11.23
C LEU A 412 -9.14 0.60 9.70
N MET A 413 -9.84 1.51 9.01
CA MET A 413 -9.78 1.68 7.56
C MET A 413 -9.11 3.01 7.12
N ALA A 414 -8.79 3.94 8.03
CA ALA A 414 -8.51 5.32 7.64
C ALA A 414 -7.05 5.78 7.74
N ASP A 415 -6.18 5.18 8.56
CA ASP A 415 -4.99 5.92 9.01
C ASP A 415 -3.61 5.30 8.73
N HIS A 416 -3.44 4.34 7.83
CA HIS A 416 -2.12 3.73 7.61
C HIS A 416 -1.34 4.19 6.37
N HIS A 417 -1.80 5.19 5.64
CA HIS A 417 -1.06 5.69 4.47
C HIS A 417 -0.85 7.20 4.54
N SER A 418 0.37 7.61 4.87
CA SER A 418 0.86 8.93 4.43
C SER A 418 0.95 8.90 2.91
N ALA A 419 0.47 9.95 2.25
CA ALA A 419 0.42 10.07 0.80
C ALA A 419 1.79 9.98 0.07
N ASP A 420 2.88 9.83 0.81
CA ASP A 420 4.24 9.78 0.29
C ASP A 420 4.85 8.36 0.25
N ASP A 421 4.15 7.35 0.75
CA ASP A 421 4.64 5.97 0.71
C ASP A 421 3.93 5.20 -0.40
N HIS A 422 4.39 5.37 -1.64
CA HIS A 422 3.97 4.58 -2.80
C HIS A 422 4.38 3.10 -2.71
N GLN A 423 4.82 2.63 -1.55
CA GLN A 423 5.04 1.22 -1.28
C GLN A 423 3.71 0.58 -0.91
N LEU A 424 3.27 -0.29 -1.78
CA LEU A 424 2.03 -1.06 -1.69
C LEU A 424 2.03 -1.98 -0.46
N HIS A 425 1.63 -1.43 0.68
CA HIS A 425 1.31 -2.26 1.83
C HIS A 425 -0.08 -2.87 1.62
N CYS A 426 -0.13 -4.15 1.32
CA CYS A 426 -1.38 -4.87 1.17
C CYS A 426 -2.12 -4.93 2.52
N SER A 427 -3.23 -4.21 2.64
CA SER A 427 -4.11 -4.28 3.81
C SER A 427 -5.07 -5.49 3.77
N LEU A 428 -5.02 -6.28 2.69
CA LEU A 428 -5.88 -7.44 2.48
C LEU A 428 -5.77 -8.44 3.64
N GLY A 429 -4.54 -8.77 4.08
CA GLY A 429 -4.33 -9.72 5.17
C GLY A 429 -5.05 -9.33 6.47
N HIS A 430 -5.17 -8.05 6.79
CA HIS A 430 -5.94 -7.59 7.95
C HIS A 430 -7.44 -7.75 7.74
N SER A 431 -7.93 -7.44 6.54
CA SER A 431 -9.34 -7.63 6.18
C SER A 431 -9.73 -9.10 6.25
N LEU A 432 -8.86 -9.99 5.75
CA LEU A 432 -9.07 -11.44 5.79
C LEU A 432 -9.08 -11.98 7.23
N GLN A 433 -8.20 -11.53 8.11
CA GLN A 433 -8.19 -11.92 9.52
C GLN A 433 -9.49 -11.52 10.23
N MET A 434 -9.93 -10.27 10.04
CA MET A 434 -11.21 -9.82 10.59
C MET A 434 -12.37 -10.63 10.02
N GLY A 435 -12.35 -10.87 8.71
CA GLY A 435 -13.34 -11.66 8.01
C GLY A 435 -13.43 -13.08 8.52
N HIS A 436 -12.31 -13.75 8.75
CA HIS A 436 -12.26 -15.11 9.29
C HIS A 436 -12.98 -15.24 10.64
N ILE A 437 -12.74 -14.31 11.59
CA ILE A 437 -13.43 -14.32 12.89
C ILE A 437 -14.93 -14.15 12.71
N VAL A 438 -15.37 -13.25 11.84
CA VAL A 438 -16.80 -13.02 11.60
C VAL A 438 -17.43 -14.21 10.87
N ALA A 439 -16.73 -14.82 9.91
CA ALA A 439 -17.21 -16.02 9.23
C ALA A 439 -17.41 -17.21 10.19
N ARG A 440 -16.48 -17.38 11.13
CA ARG A 440 -16.63 -18.41 12.18
C ARG A 440 -17.77 -18.13 13.15
N LEU A 441 -18.03 -16.87 13.48
CA LEU A 441 -19.22 -16.50 14.25
C LEU A 441 -20.50 -16.81 13.49
N ALA A 442 -20.51 -16.59 12.20
CA ALA A 442 -21.63 -16.80 11.31
C ALA A 442 -21.86 -18.29 10.97
N SER A 443 -20.80 -19.10 10.98
CA SER A 443 -20.91 -20.56 10.92
C SER A 443 -21.21 -21.10 12.30
N ASP A 444 -22.05 -22.15 12.41
CA ASP A 444 -22.37 -22.80 13.70
C ASP A 444 -21.17 -23.59 14.29
N THR A 445 -19.99 -23.44 13.73
CA THR A 445 -18.74 -24.05 14.21
C THR A 445 -18.22 -23.28 15.43
N ARG A 446 -17.78 -24.02 16.46
CA ARG A 446 -17.16 -23.40 17.63
C ARG A 446 -15.90 -22.62 17.20
N MET A 447 -15.78 -21.42 17.67
CA MET A 447 -14.85 -20.37 17.23
C MET A 447 -13.34 -20.75 17.28
N TYR A 448 -12.97 -21.88 17.87
CA TYR A 448 -11.58 -22.29 18.09
C TYR A 448 -11.34 -23.81 18.04
N ASP A 449 -12.23 -24.55 17.40
CA ASP A 449 -11.93 -25.94 17.10
C ASP A 449 -10.88 -25.98 15.99
N ASN A 450 -9.85 -26.71 16.20
CA ASN A 450 -8.66 -26.99 15.39
C ASN A 450 -8.41 -26.06 14.18
N ILE A 451 -7.50 -25.07 14.33
CA ILE A 451 -7.11 -24.14 13.26
C ILE A 451 -6.54 -24.90 12.04
N ASP A 452 -5.93 -26.05 12.24
CA ASP A 452 -5.20 -26.79 11.19
C ASP A 452 -6.11 -27.37 10.10
N ASP A 453 -7.42 -27.57 10.40
CA ASP A 453 -8.41 -28.12 9.48
C ASP A 453 -9.55 -27.12 9.18
N ASP A 454 -9.30 -25.81 9.26
CA ASP A 454 -10.30 -24.78 9.04
C ASP A 454 -10.43 -24.41 7.56
N PRO A 455 -11.54 -24.79 6.89
CA PRO A 455 -11.73 -24.51 5.46
C PRO A 455 -11.87 -23.01 5.18
N ILE A 456 -12.34 -22.21 6.13
CA ILE A 456 -12.44 -20.75 5.98
C ILE A 456 -11.03 -20.15 5.90
N LEU A 457 -10.16 -20.62 6.78
CA LEU A 457 -8.76 -20.17 6.83
C LEU A 457 -7.96 -20.64 5.61
N GLU A 458 -8.21 -21.87 5.15
CA GLU A 458 -7.60 -22.38 3.92
C GLU A 458 -7.98 -21.51 2.71
N GLN A 459 -9.28 -21.20 2.51
CA GLN A 459 -9.74 -20.32 1.44
C GLN A 459 -9.13 -18.91 1.58
N ALA A 460 -9.07 -18.36 2.78
CA ALA A 460 -8.48 -17.05 3.05
C ALA A 460 -6.99 -17.02 2.71
N LEU A 461 -6.24 -18.07 3.08
CA LEU A 461 -4.81 -18.18 2.78
C LEU A 461 -4.56 -18.34 1.28
N ARG A 462 -5.32 -19.20 0.60
CA ARG A 462 -5.22 -19.34 -0.86
C ARG A 462 -5.51 -18.01 -1.57
N HIS A 463 -6.57 -17.31 -1.14
CA HIS A 463 -6.89 -16.00 -1.67
C HIS A 463 -5.75 -14.99 -1.49
N LEU A 464 -5.19 -14.90 -0.28
CA LEU A 464 -4.05 -14.01 -0.01
C LEU A 464 -2.84 -14.36 -0.89
N ILE A 465 -2.49 -15.64 -0.98
CA ILE A 465 -1.37 -16.08 -1.82
C ILE A 465 -1.61 -15.73 -3.30
N MET A 466 -2.79 -16.00 -3.82
CA MET A 466 -3.13 -15.64 -5.20
C MET A 466 -3.02 -14.14 -5.44
N HIS A 467 -3.50 -13.33 -4.52
CA HIS A 467 -3.40 -11.87 -4.60
C HIS A 467 -1.94 -11.42 -4.64
N GLU A 468 -1.11 -11.87 -3.70
CA GLU A 468 0.32 -11.48 -3.66
C GLU A 468 1.08 -11.99 -4.89
N VAL A 469 0.77 -13.20 -5.38
CA VAL A 469 1.34 -13.71 -6.64
C VAL A 469 0.91 -12.82 -7.82
N GLY A 470 -0.34 -12.38 -7.88
CA GLY A 470 -0.82 -11.45 -8.90
C GLY A 470 0.05 -10.19 -9.00
N HIS A 471 0.43 -9.59 -7.86
CA HIS A 471 1.37 -8.47 -7.83
C HIS A 471 2.74 -8.84 -8.43
N THR A 472 3.23 -10.04 -8.14
CA THR A 472 4.51 -10.50 -8.67
C THR A 472 4.46 -10.87 -10.15
N LEU A 473 3.26 -11.01 -10.71
CA LEU A 473 3.02 -11.12 -12.16
C LEU A 473 2.87 -9.76 -12.85
N GLY A 474 3.03 -8.68 -12.10
CA GLY A 474 2.91 -7.31 -12.58
C GLY A 474 1.53 -6.68 -12.41
N LEU A 475 0.51 -7.42 -11.96
CA LEU A 475 -0.84 -6.88 -11.78
C LEU A 475 -0.92 -5.91 -10.60
N ASN A 476 -1.57 -4.77 -10.78
CA ASN A 476 -1.98 -3.90 -9.68
C ASN A 476 -3.40 -4.26 -9.22
N HIS A 477 -3.91 -3.56 -8.20
CA HIS A 477 -5.25 -3.84 -7.67
C HIS A 477 -6.35 -3.63 -8.71
N ASN A 478 -7.46 -4.36 -8.56
CA ASN A 478 -8.70 -4.13 -9.30
C ASN A 478 -9.90 -4.08 -8.35
N MET A 479 -10.16 -2.93 -7.75
CA MET A 479 -11.21 -2.71 -6.75
C MET A 479 -12.62 -2.55 -7.35
N ARG A 480 -12.79 -2.77 -8.66
CA ARG A 480 -14.09 -2.74 -9.36
C ARG A 480 -14.62 -4.13 -9.69
N SER A 481 -13.82 -5.16 -9.46
CA SER A 481 -14.12 -6.52 -9.90
C SER A 481 -15.21 -7.23 -9.07
N HIS A 482 -15.57 -6.71 -7.91
CA HIS A 482 -16.61 -7.27 -7.02
C HIS A 482 -18.00 -7.39 -7.66
N SER A 483 -18.24 -6.68 -8.77
CA SER A 483 -19.55 -6.60 -9.41
C SER A 483 -19.90 -7.81 -10.32
N LEU A 484 -19.08 -8.87 -10.34
CA LEU A 484 -19.27 -10.05 -11.19
C LEU A 484 -20.61 -10.76 -10.95
N TRP A 485 -21.01 -10.92 -9.70
CA TRP A 485 -22.22 -11.65 -9.29
C TRP A 485 -23.23 -10.73 -8.62
N ASN A 486 -24.52 -11.08 -8.70
CA ASN A 486 -25.53 -10.43 -7.88
C ASN A 486 -25.58 -11.06 -6.47
N ASN A 487 -26.40 -10.47 -5.56
CA ASN A 487 -26.47 -10.88 -4.16
C ASN A 487 -26.94 -12.33 -3.93
N GLN A 488 -27.63 -12.95 -4.85
CA GLN A 488 -28.02 -14.35 -4.77
C GLN A 488 -26.93 -15.26 -5.34
N GLN A 489 -26.39 -14.91 -6.48
CA GLN A 489 -25.39 -15.68 -7.19
C GLN A 489 -24.08 -15.84 -6.42
N VAL A 490 -23.64 -14.79 -5.70
CA VAL A 490 -22.37 -14.79 -4.95
C VAL A 490 -22.35 -15.83 -3.81
N HIS A 491 -23.51 -16.33 -3.38
CA HIS A 491 -23.66 -17.37 -2.35
C HIS A 491 -23.86 -18.78 -2.93
N ASP A 492 -23.94 -18.92 -4.24
CA ASP A 492 -24.13 -20.22 -4.92
C ASP A 492 -22.76 -20.80 -5.33
N ALA A 493 -22.20 -21.71 -4.52
CA ALA A 493 -20.91 -22.34 -4.78
C ALA A 493 -20.91 -23.20 -6.06
N ALA A 494 -22.05 -23.70 -6.51
CA ALA A 494 -22.14 -24.45 -7.77
C ALA A 494 -22.00 -23.54 -8.98
N LEU A 495 -22.41 -22.27 -8.85
CA LEU A 495 -22.26 -21.24 -9.88
C LEU A 495 -20.88 -20.59 -9.81
N THR A 496 -20.44 -20.15 -8.62
CA THR A 496 -19.19 -19.39 -8.46
C THR A 496 -17.94 -20.25 -8.64
N GLN A 497 -17.99 -21.51 -8.24
CA GLN A 497 -16.89 -22.48 -8.38
C GLN A 497 -15.52 -21.96 -7.88
N GLY A 498 -15.53 -21.17 -6.82
CA GLY A 498 -14.32 -20.58 -6.22
C GLY A 498 -13.93 -19.22 -6.80
N VAL A 499 -14.78 -18.60 -7.64
CA VAL A 499 -14.58 -17.26 -8.21
C VAL A 499 -15.69 -16.33 -7.72
N LEU A 500 -15.45 -15.54 -6.69
CA LEU A 500 -16.45 -14.63 -6.10
C LEU A 500 -16.44 -13.23 -6.72
N SER A 501 -15.38 -12.87 -7.42
CA SER A 501 -15.19 -11.56 -8.07
C SER A 501 -14.49 -11.72 -9.42
N GLY A 502 -14.51 -10.70 -10.24
CA GLY A 502 -13.83 -10.68 -11.54
C GLY A 502 -12.30 -10.83 -11.41
N SER A 503 -11.73 -10.49 -10.27
CA SER A 503 -10.29 -10.53 -10.02
C SER A 503 -9.98 -10.86 -8.57
N VAL A 504 -8.92 -11.63 -8.34
CA VAL A 504 -8.34 -11.84 -7.00
C VAL A 504 -7.56 -10.61 -6.52
N MET A 505 -7.34 -9.61 -7.39
CA MET A 505 -6.69 -8.36 -7.06
C MET A 505 -7.64 -7.34 -6.40
N ASP A 506 -8.87 -7.72 -6.08
CA ASP A 506 -9.84 -6.92 -5.32
C ASP A 506 -9.70 -7.17 -3.81
N TYR A 507 -10.08 -6.18 -3.00
CA TYR A 507 -10.17 -6.30 -1.54
C TYR A 507 -11.62 -6.58 -1.12
N ASN A 508 -12.12 -7.72 -1.55
CA ASN A 508 -13.47 -8.15 -1.20
C ASN A 508 -13.58 -8.45 0.31
N PRO A 509 -14.74 -8.16 0.94
CA PRO A 509 -15.00 -8.64 2.28
C PRO A 509 -15.20 -10.16 2.24
N VAL A 510 -15.06 -10.82 3.40
CA VAL A 510 -15.48 -12.21 3.52
C VAL A 510 -16.94 -12.36 3.07
N ASN A 511 -17.22 -13.31 2.21
CA ASN A 511 -18.58 -13.58 1.74
C ASN A 511 -19.35 -14.38 2.77
N ILE A 512 -20.32 -13.77 3.45
CA ILE A 512 -21.18 -14.42 4.44
C ILE A 512 -22.62 -14.30 3.98
N ALA A 513 -23.28 -15.43 3.81
CA ALA A 513 -24.64 -15.49 3.34
C ALA A 513 -25.63 -14.83 4.34
N PRO A 514 -26.71 -14.23 3.85
CA PRO A 514 -27.80 -13.74 4.68
C PRO A 514 -28.38 -14.86 5.57
N VAL A 515 -29.08 -14.48 6.66
CA VAL A 515 -29.71 -15.43 7.56
C VAL A 515 -30.73 -16.29 6.80
N GLY A 516 -30.56 -17.60 6.88
CA GLY A 516 -31.48 -18.59 6.21
C GLY A 516 -31.08 -18.87 4.75
N VAL A 517 -30.00 -18.29 4.24
CA VAL A 517 -29.43 -18.64 2.93
C VAL A 517 -28.26 -19.60 3.16
N GLU A 518 -28.14 -20.64 2.33
CA GLU A 518 -26.99 -21.55 2.35
C GLU A 518 -25.68 -20.81 2.08
N GLN A 519 -24.64 -21.13 2.85
CA GLN A 519 -23.34 -20.51 2.72
C GLN A 519 -22.58 -21.13 1.54
N GLY A 520 -22.20 -20.32 0.56
CA GLY A 520 -21.26 -20.67 -0.49
C GLY A 520 -19.80 -20.47 -0.05
N ASP A 521 -18.91 -20.23 -1.03
CA ASP A 521 -17.50 -19.94 -0.75
C ASP A 521 -17.35 -18.64 0.05
N TYR A 522 -16.36 -18.60 0.96
CA TYR A 522 -16.04 -17.42 1.76
C TYR A 522 -15.11 -16.45 1.04
N TYR A 523 -14.20 -16.97 0.21
CA TYR A 523 -13.20 -16.18 -0.53
C TYR A 523 -12.99 -16.78 -1.93
N SER A 524 -12.56 -15.92 -2.88
CA SER A 524 -12.07 -16.42 -4.15
C SER A 524 -10.78 -17.21 -3.96
N TYR A 525 -10.68 -18.38 -4.56
CA TYR A 525 -9.48 -19.22 -4.56
C TYR A 525 -9.12 -19.74 -5.95
N LYS A 526 -9.60 -19.04 -6.98
CA LYS A 526 -9.20 -19.20 -8.38
C LYS A 526 -9.16 -17.83 -9.05
N PRO A 527 -8.35 -17.65 -10.11
CA PRO A 527 -8.32 -16.41 -10.88
C PRO A 527 -9.68 -16.14 -11.53
N GLY A 528 -10.12 -14.92 -11.47
CA GLY A 528 -11.36 -14.47 -12.09
C GLY A 528 -11.21 -14.19 -13.59
N PRO A 529 -12.32 -13.90 -14.28
CA PRO A 529 -12.30 -13.58 -15.71
C PRO A 529 -11.40 -12.37 -16.04
N TYR A 530 -11.34 -11.37 -15.20
CA TYR A 530 -10.42 -10.24 -15.38
C TYR A 530 -8.96 -10.68 -15.28
N ASP A 531 -8.61 -11.50 -14.31
CA ASP A 531 -7.23 -12.01 -14.13
C ASP A 531 -6.78 -12.79 -15.36
N ILE A 532 -7.65 -13.67 -15.89
CA ILE A 532 -7.40 -14.45 -17.10
C ILE A 532 -7.15 -13.53 -18.31
N TRP A 533 -7.99 -12.52 -18.47
CA TRP A 533 -7.87 -11.55 -19.55
C TRP A 533 -6.63 -10.66 -19.42
N ALA A 534 -6.31 -10.22 -18.21
CA ALA A 534 -5.11 -9.44 -17.93
C ALA A 534 -3.83 -10.23 -18.22
N ILE A 535 -3.77 -11.52 -17.81
CA ILE A 535 -2.65 -12.40 -18.16
C ILE A 535 -2.58 -12.67 -19.67
N GLU A 536 -3.70 -12.82 -20.36
CA GLU A 536 -3.71 -12.90 -21.82
C GLU A 536 -3.08 -11.67 -22.46
N TYR A 537 -3.44 -10.47 -22.01
CA TYR A 537 -2.83 -9.22 -22.47
C TYR A 537 -1.33 -9.18 -22.18
N GLY A 538 -0.94 -9.45 -20.96
CA GLY A 538 0.44 -9.28 -20.51
C GLY A 538 1.40 -10.34 -21.07
N TYR A 539 0.96 -11.58 -21.22
CA TYR A 539 1.86 -12.73 -21.43
C TYR A 539 1.67 -13.48 -22.74
N SER A 540 0.59 -13.26 -23.49
CA SER A 540 0.45 -13.93 -24.80
C SER A 540 1.63 -13.60 -25.70
N THR A 541 2.09 -14.60 -26.47
CA THR A 541 3.24 -14.46 -27.38
C THR A 541 3.01 -13.32 -28.37
N GLY A 542 3.99 -12.41 -28.47
CA GLY A 542 3.98 -11.30 -29.40
C GLY A 542 4.19 -11.75 -30.86
N LEU A 543 3.86 -10.87 -31.78
CA LEU A 543 4.13 -11.02 -33.21
C LEU A 543 5.38 -10.19 -33.58
N ASP A 544 6.12 -10.64 -34.58
CA ASP A 544 7.34 -9.96 -35.03
C ASP A 544 7.02 -8.62 -35.73
N ASP A 545 5.84 -8.53 -36.39
CA ASP A 545 5.37 -7.30 -37.01
C ASP A 545 4.70 -6.39 -35.98
N ALA A 546 5.24 -5.21 -35.79
CA ALA A 546 4.77 -4.28 -34.76
C ALA A 546 3.33 -3.79 -34.97
N GLU A 547 2.89 -3.60 -36.23
CA GLU A 547 1.54 -3.16 -36.51
C GLU A 547 0.53 -4.29 -36.28
N ALA A 548 0.87 -5.51 -36.68
CA ALA A 548 0.07 -6.70 -36.40
C ALA A 548 -0.04 -6.99 -34.89
N GLU A 549 1.04 -6.79 -34.16
CA GLU A 549 1.05 -6.93 -32.69
C GLU A 549 0.15 -5.90 -32.03
N GLU A 550 0.24 -4.63 -32.44
CA GLU A 550 -0.63 -3.58 -31.92
C GLU A 550 -2.11 -3.91 -32.19
N GLN A 551 -2.45 -4.33 -33.41
CA GLN A 551 -3.83 -4.73 -33.76
C GLN A 551 -4.31 -5.91 -32.92
N ARG A 552 -3.45 -6.89 -32.67
CA ARG A 552 -3.74 -8.04 -31.80
C ARG A 552 -4.02 -7.61 -30.37
N LEU A 553 -3.17 -6.75 -29.80
CA LEU A 553 -3.35 -6.22 -28.44
C LEU A 553 -4.63 -5.39 -28.33
N GLN A 554 -4.92 -4.54 -29.30
CA GLN A 554 -6.17 -3.78 -29.35
C GLN A 554 -7.41 -4.68 -29.44
N THR A 555 -7.30 -5.83 -30.10
CA THR A 555 -8.38 -6.84 -30.12
C THR A 555 -8.63 -7.42 -28.72
N ILE A 556 -7.58 -7.70 -27.94
CA ILE A 556 -7.69 -8.14 -26.55
C ILE A 556 -8.33 -7.03 -25.70
N LEU A 557 -7.83 -5.80 -25.81
CA LEU A 557 -8.27 -4.65 -25.03
C LEU A 557 -9.69 -4.18 -25.39
N SER A 558 -10.17 -4.45 -26.61
CA SER A 558 -11.53 -4.10 -27.02
C SER A 558 -12.61 -4.73 -26.14
N ARG A 559 -12.31 -5.82 -25.45
CA ARG A 559 -13.21 -6.52 -24.52
C ARG A 559 -13.33 -5.83 -23.15
N SER A 560 -12.52 -4.79 -22.85
CA SER A 560 -12.50 -4.12 -21.54
C SER A 560 -13.83 -3.52 -21.08
N HIS A 561 -14.78 -3.34 -22.00
CA HIS A 561 -16.14 -2.85 -21.72
C HIS A 561 -17.07 -3.92 -21.12
N LEU A 562 -16.69 -5.19 -21.19
CA LEU A 562 -17.49 -6.28 -20.63
C LEU A 562 -17.55 -6.15 -19.10
N PRO A 563 -18.72 -6.32 -18.47
CA PRO A 563 -18.86 -6.12 -17.02
C PRO A 563 -17.92 -6.99 -16.17
N GLU A 564 -17.67 -8.24 -16.60
CA GLU A 564 -16.77 -9.18 -15.95
C GLU A 564 -15.28 -8.78 -16.03
N LEU A 565 -14.92 -7.83 -16.91
CA LEU A 565 -13.58 -7.30 -17.11
C LEU A 565 -13.44 -5.86 -16.59
N ALA A 566 -14.43 -5.39 -15.82
CA ALA A 566 -14.41 -4.05 -15.26
C ALA A 566 -13.15 -3.81 -14.40
N PHE A 567 -12.52 -2.62 -14.58
CA PHE A 567 -11.27 -2.25 -13.93
C PHE A 567 -11.33 -0.89 -13.25
N GLY A 568 -10.70 -0.81 -12.08
CA GLY A 568 -10.44 0.41 -11.32
C GLY A 568 -9.47 0.11 -10.18
N ASN A 569 -8.50 0.98 -9.95
CA ASN A 569 -7.39 0.72 -9.03
C ASN A 569 -7.20 1.82 -7.98
N ASP A 570 -6.08 1.77 -7.24
CA ASP A 570 -5.75 2.71 -6.16
C ASP A 570 -5.64 4.17 -6.62
N ALA A 571 -5.45 4.44 -7.91
CA ALA A 571 -5.46 5.80 -8.47
C ALA A 571 -6.82 6.49 -8.32
N ASP A 572 -7.90 5.72 -8.08
CA ASP A 572 -9.23 6.25 -7.77
C ASP A 572 -9.36 6.80 -6.33
N ASP A 573 -8.30 6.72 -5.51
CA ASP A 573 -8.15 7.32 -4.17
C ASP A 573 -9.32 7.01 -3.21
N MET A 574 -9.72 5.75 -3.16
CA MET A 574 -10.93 5.25 -2.46
C MET A 574 -11.01 5.60 -0.97
N ARG A 575 -9.88 5.91 -0.33
CA ARG A 575 -9.80 6.23 1.11
C ARG A 575 -10.05 7.72 1.39
N ALA A 576 -9.80 8.59 0.42
CA ALA A 576 -9.91 10.03 0.62
C ALA A 576 -11.35 10.52 0.47
N PRO A 577 -11.97 11.07 1.53
CA PRO A 577 -13.26 11.73 1.39
C PRO A 577 -13.18 12.84 0.33
N GLY A 578 -14.11 12.87 -0.60
CA GLY A 578 -14.21 13.90 -1.62
C GLY A 578 -13.37 13.70 -2.87
N ARG A 579 -12.16 13.16 -2.84
CA ARG A 579 -11.38 12.86 -4.06
C ARG A 579 -11.89 11.63 -4.79
N HIS A 580 -12.27 10.60 -4.07
CA HIS A 580 -12.92 9.42 -4.62
C HIS A 580 -14.27 9.79 -5.27
N ILE A 581 -14.49 9.38 -6.53
CA ILE A 581 -15.68 9.76 -7.28
C ILE A 581 -16.53 8.57 -7.74
N ASP A 582 -15.93 7.44 -8.15
CA ASP A 582 -16.68 6.26 -8.63
C ASP A 582 -16.93 5.26 -7.49
N PRO A 583 -18.18 5.15 -6.98
CA PRO A 583 -18.50 4.25 -5.89
C PRO A 583 -18.36 2.77 -6.22
N ARG A 584 -18.21 2.42 -7.51
CA ARG A 584 -17.99 1.04 -7.97
C ARG A 584 -16.53 0.59 -7.78
N VAL A 585 -15.59 1.54 -7.61
CA VAL A 585 -14.19 1.25 -7.28
C VAL A 585 -14.04 1.40 -5.78
N MET A 586 -14.29 0.33 -5.01
CA MET A 586 -14.37 0.48 -3.56
C MET A 586 -13.94 -0.78 -2.79
N ILE A 587 -12.99 -0.59 -1.86
CA ILE A 587 -12.57 -1.62 -0.90
C ILE A 587 -13.75 -2.07 -0.05
N GLY A 588 -13.91 -3.37 0.12
CA GLY A 588 -14.94 -3.96 0.99
C GLY A 588 -16.35 -3.99 0.37
N ALA A 589 -16.46 -3.63 -0.92
CA ALA A 589 -17.68 -3.85 -1.69
C ALA A 589 -17.79 -5.32 -2.15
N MET A 590 -19.01 -5.80 -2.34
CA MET A 590 -19.32 -7.12 -2.87
C MET A 590 -20.62 -7.04 -3.69
N SER A 591 -20.73 -7.89 -4.70
CA SER A 591 -21.84 -8.02 -5.63
C SER A 591 -22.07 -6.83 -6.58
N SER A 592 -22.94 -7.02 -7.56
CA SER A 592 -23.35 -5.95 -8.50
C SER A 592 -24.32 -4.94 -7.89
N ASP A 593 -24.87 -5.22 -6.68
CA ASP A 593 -25.65 -4.27 -5.87
C ASP A 593 -25.06 -4.18 -4.44
N PRO A 594 -23.97 -3.42 -4.26
CA PRO A 594 -23.30 -3.29 -2.95
C PRO A 594 -24.19 -2.65 -1.88
N ILE A 595 -25.21 -1.88 -2.25
CA ILE A 595 -26.14 -1.27 -1.28
C ILE A 595 -27.03 -2.36 -0.68
N ALA A 596 -27.62 -3.21 -1.50
CA ALA A 596 -28.41 -4.34 -1.02
C ALA A 596 -27.55 -5.36 -0.25
N TYR A 597 -26.32 -5.65 -0.74
CA TYR A 597 -25.37 -6.49 -0.01
C TYR A 597 -25.04 -5.93 1.38
N ALA A 598 -24.83 -4.62 1.49
CA ALA A 598 -24.62 -3.97 2.78
C ALA A 598 -25.81 -4.12 3.74
N GLN A 599 -27.05 -4.03 3.23
CA GLN A 599 -28.25 -4.25 4.04
C GLN A 599 -28.33 -5.68 4.57
N ASP A 600 -28.05 -6.68 3.74
CA ASP A 600 -27.99 -8.10 4.15
C ASP A 600 -26.89 -8.29 5.21
N ARG A 601 -25.71 -7.65 5.02
CA ARG A 601 -24.61 -7.70 5.97
C ARG A 601 -24.97 -7.06 7.32
N TRP A 602 -25.63 -5.91 7.35
CA TRP A 602 -26.08 -5.27 8.59
C TRP A 602 -27.09 -6.13 9.33
N GLN A 603 -28.03 -6.77 8.63
CA GLN A 603 -28.97 -7.70 9.24
C GLN A 603 -28.25 -8.92 9.80
N ARG A 604 -27.29 -9.49 9.06
CA ARG A 604 -26.49 -10.61 9.53
C ARG A 604 -25.66 -10.23 10.77
N VAL A 605 -25.00 -9.10 10.80
CA VAL A 605 -24.23 -8.62 11.96
C VAL A 605 -25.14 -8.43 13.19
N ASN A 606 -26.33 -7.85 13.02
CA ASN A 606 -27.31 -7.72 14.11
C ASN A 606 -27.74 -9.07 14.64
N HIS A 607 -27.94 -10.08 13.77
CA HIS A 607 -28.24 -11.45 14.18
C HIS A 607 -27.08 -12.05 14.98
N GLU A 608 -25.84 -11.91 14.52
CA GLU A 608 -24.68 -12.46 15.24
C GLU A 608 -24.45 -11.77 16.60
N PHE A 609 -24.72 -10.48 16.74
CA PHE A 609 -24.73 -9.84 18.06
C PHE A 609 -25.74 -10.47 19.02
N SER A 610 -26.91 -10.85 18.52
CA SER A 610 -27.93 -11.51 19.36
C SER A 610 -27.52 -12.90 19.85
N GLN A 611 -26.64 -13.59 19.11
CA GLN A 611 -26.12 -14.91 19.42
C GLN A 611 -24.77 -14.90 20.14
N LEU A 612 -24.07 -13.73 20.17
CA LEU A 612 -22.68 -13.63 20.57
C LEU A 612 -22.40 -14.12 22.00
N LEU A 613 -23.30 -13.87 22.94
CA LEU A 613 -23.12 -14.33 24.31
C LEU A 613 -23.27 -15.84 24.46
N GLU A 614 -24.05 -16.46 23.60
CA GLU A 614 -24.24 -17.93 23.59
C GLU A 614 -23.02 -18.61 22.94
N LYS A 615 -22.57 -18.10 21.80
CA LYS A 615 -21.43 -18.65 21.02
C LYS A 615 -20.05 -18.31 21.60
N GLY A 616 -19.92 -17.11 22.16
CA GLY A 616 -18.62 -16.53 22.54
C GLY A 616 -18.22 -16.76 24.01
N ARG A 617 -19.12 -17.26 24.90
CA ARG A 617 -18.78 -17.52 26.29
C ARG A 617 -18.39 -18.98 26.46
N VAL A 618 -17.19 -19.22 26.93
CA VAL A 618 -16.66 -20.56 27.23
C VAL A 618 -16.21 -20.59 28.66
N ASP A 619 -16.66 -21.62 29.40
CA ASP A 619 -16.32 -21.79 30.81
C ASP A 619 -14.80 -21.91 31.00
N GLY A 620 -14.27 -21.13 31.93
CA GLY A 620 -12.80 -21.06 32.20
C GLY A 620 -12.04 -20.09 31.34
N GLU A 621 -12.61 -19.46 30.29
CA GLU A 621 -11.98 -18.44 29.48
C GLU A 621 -12.33 -17.02 29.93
N SER A 622 -11.46 -16.06 29.55
CA SER A 622 -11.71 -14.65 29.79
C SER A 622 -12.74 -14.08 28.78
N HIS A 623 -13.35 -12.95 29.13
CA HIS A 623 -14.27 -12.24 28.24
C HIS A 623 -13.59 -11.60 27.01
N GLN A 624 -12.25 -11.70 26.88
CA GLN A 624 -11.49 -11.18 25.75
C GLN A 624 -12.05 -11.64 24.40
N ARG A 625 -12.54 -12.87 24.32
CA ARG A 625 -13.16 -13.43 23.11
C ARG A 625 -14.42 -12.64 22.73
N VAL A 626 -15.30 -12.37 23.69
CA VAL A 626 -16.54 -11.59 23.46
C VAL A 626 -16.19 -10.18 22.97
N LEU A 627 -15.22 -9.54 23.62
CA LEU A 627 -14.75 -8.22 23.23
C LEU A 627 -14.21 -8.21 21.79
N THR A 628 -13.34 -9.16 21.45
CA THR A 628 -12.75 -9.25 20.12
C THR A 628 -13.82 -9.46 19.04
N SER A 629 -14.72 -10.41 19.27
CA SER A 629 -15.83 -10.72 18.35
C SER A 629 -16.78 -9.54 18.16
N ALA A 630 -17.14 -8.85 19.25
CA ALA A 630 -18.01 -7.68 19.19
C ALA A 630 -17.38 -6.54 18.37
N ASN A 631 -16.08 -6.31 18.53
CA ASN A 631 -15.37 -5.30 17.75
C ASN A 631 -15.24 -5.67 16.26
N MET A 632 -15.05 -6.97 15.93
CA MET A 632 -15.01 -7.43 14.55
C MET A 632 -16.37 -7.28 13.86
N LEU A 633 -17.47 -7.67 14.54
CA LEU A 633 -18.83 -7.45 14.04
C LEU A 633 -19.11 -5.96 13.82
N PHE A 634 -18.71 -5.11 14.77
CA PHE A 634 -18.82 -3.65 14.61
C PHE A 634 -18.02 -3.14 13.43
N GLY A 635 -16.79 -3.62 13.22
CA GLY A 635 -15.94 -3.27 12.09
C GLY A 635 -16.59 -3.60 10.74
N GLN A 636 -17.19 -4.79 10.61
CA GLN A 636 -17.95 -5.18 9.41
C GLN A 636 -19.15 -4.25 9.17
N TYR A 637 -19.87 -3.89 10.22
CA TYR A 637 -21.00 -2.98 10.14
C TYR A 637 -20.56 -1.60 9.64
N ALA A 638 -19.51 -1.04 10.22
CA ALA A 638 -18.95 0.27 9.87
C ALA A 638 -18.34 0.29 8.46
N GLY A 639 -17.70 -0.81 8.04
CA GLY A 639 -17.14 -0.95 6.69
C GLY A 639 -18.22 -0.82 5.63
N GLN A 640 -19.36 -1.49 5.79
CA GLN A 640 -20.46 -1.38 4.84
C GLN A 640 -21.11 0.01 4.83
N ALA A 641 -21.14 0.73 5.96
CA ALA A 641 -21.60 2.12 6.00
C ALA A 641 -20.72 3.04 5.14
N ASN A 642 -19.41 2.80 5.14
CA ASN A 642 -18.49 3.53 4.29
C ASN A 642 -18.75 3.23 2.80
N VAL A 643 -18.91 1.96 2.40
CA VAL A 643 -19.23 1.57 1.02
C VAL A 643 -20.50 2.26 0.52
N VAL A 644 -21.59 2.19 1.27
CA VAL A 644 -22.88 2.77 0.89
C VAL A 644 -22.81 4.29 0.79
N SER A 645 -22.04 4.95 1.67
CA SER A 645 -21.93 6.41 1.65
C SER A 645 -21.37 6.96 0.36
N ARG A 646 -20.53 6.19 -0.36
CA ARG A 646 -19.85 6.61 -1.58
C ARG A 646 -20.79 6.83 -2.77
N TYR A 647 -21.98 6.25 -2.73
CA TYR A 647 -23.00 6.48 -3.77
C TYR A 647 -23.59 7.89 -3.72
N ILE A 648 -23.51 8.60 -2.57
CA ILE A 648 -24.00 9.98 -2.43
C ILE A 648 -23.03 10.95 -3.11
N GLY A 649 -23.50 11.64 -4.14
CA GLY A 649 -22.67 12.55 -4.94
C GLY A 649 -21.59 11.82 -5.78
N GLY A 650 -21.77 10.52 -5.98
CA GLY A 650 -20.87 9.70 -6.78
C GLY A 650 -21.03 9.92 -8.29
N VAL A 651 -19.98 9.59 -9.04
CA VAL A 651 -19.94 9.66 -10.50
C VAL A 651 -19.30 8.37 -11.02
N TYR A 652 -19.98 7.66 -11.89
CA TYR A 652 -19.42 6.54 -12.61
C TYR A 652 -18.41 7.02 -13.64
N VAL A 653 -17.23 6.38 -13.68
CA VAL A 653 -16.15 6.72 -14.60
C VAL A 653 -15.94 5.58 -15.59
N GLU A 654 -16.04 5.88 -16.89
CA GLU A 654 -15.73 4.91 -17.95
C GLU A 654 -14.45 5.32 -18.67
N ARG A 655 -13.55 4.34 -18.85
CA ARG A 655 -12.22 4.54 -19.45
C ARG A 655 -12.14 4.01 -20.89
N ALA A 656 -13.28 3.70 -21.52
CA ALA A 656 -13.34 3.29 -22.90
C ALA A 656 -12.82 4.39 -23.84
N PHE A 657 -12.09 3.99 -24.87
CA PHE A 657 -11.59 4.92 -25.88
C PHE A 657 -12.70 5.27 -26.87
N ILE A 658 -12.58 6.44 -27.49
CA ILE A 658 -13.53 6.90 -28.51
C ILE A 658 -13.63 5.83 -29.62
N GLY A 659 -14.86 5.42 -29.93
CA GLY A 659 -15.14 4.40 -30.96
C GLY A 659 -14.91 2.95 -30.53
N GLN A 660 -14.49 2.69 -29.28
CA GLN A 660 -14.28 1.32 -28.79
C GLN A 660 -15.63 0.55 -28.71
N HIS A 661 -16.65 1.17 -28.18
CA HIS A 661 -18.03 0.66 -28.17
C HIS A 661 -18.95 1.84 -27.92
N ASP A 662 -20.18 1.85 -28.40
CA ASP A 662 -21.21 2.89 -28.32
C ASP A 662 -20.73 4.31 -27.89
N ASP A 663 -21.55 5.33 -27.89
CA ASP A 663 -21.22 6.67 -27.46
C ASP A 663 -21.20 6.75 -25.90
N VAL A 664 -20.18 6.16 -25.27
CA VAL A 664 -20.03 6.13 -23.84
C VAL A 664 -19.47 7.45 -23.32
N LYS A 665 -20.22 8.10 -22.45
CA LYS A 665 -19.74 9.29 -21.75
C LYS A 665 -18.77 8.88 -20.63
N PRO A 666 -17.56 9.46 -20.56
CA PRO A 666 -16.59 9.15 -19.51
C PRO A 666 -17.11 9.39 -18.09
N PHE A 667 -18.01 10.35 -17.89
CA PHE A 667 -18.58 10.68 -16.59
C PHE A 667 -20.10 10.60 -16.61
N GLN A 668 -20.65 9.79 -15.72
CA GLN A 668 -22.11 9.64 -15.55
C GLN A 668 -22.43 9.76 -14.04
N PRO A 669 -23.21 10.76 -13.62
CA PRO A 669 -23.64 10.86 -12.22
C PRO A 669 -24.37 9.60 -11.79
N VAL A 670 -24.16 9.16 -10.56
CA VAL A 670 -24.94 8.06 -9.98
C VAL A 670 -26.44 8.41 -10.08
N PRO A 671 -27.28 7.51 -10.59
CA PRO A 671 -28.70 7.79 -10.75
C PRO A 671 -29.37 8.22 -9.43
N ARG A 672 -30.29 9.18 -9.50
CA ARG A 672 -31.04 9.67 -8.33
C ARG A 672 -31.66 8.53 -7.53
N ALA A 673 -32.22 7.53 -8.18
CA ALA A 673 -32.82 6.38 -7.50
C ALA A 673 -31.79 5.63 -6.63
N THR A 674 -30.59 5.40 -7.14
CA THR A 674 -29.49 4.72 -6.43
C THR A 674 -28.97 5.57 -5.26
N GLN A 675 -28.77 6.89 -5.47
CA GLN A 675 -28.38 7.78 -4.39
C GLN A 675 -29.41 7.83 -3.25
N ARG A 676 -30.70 7.83 -3.59
CA ARG A 676 -31.79 7.75 -2.60
C ARG A 676 -31.88 6.39 -1.90
N GLN A 677 -31.61 5.29 -2.63
CA GLN A 677 -31.50 3.97 -2.03
C GLN A 677 -30.38 3.93 -0.99
N ALA A 678 -29.20 4.48 -1.32
CA ALA A 678 -28.06 4.62 -0.41
C ALA A 678 -28.42 5.47 0.82
N MET A 679 -29.01 6.65 0.62
CA MET A 679 -29.45 7.51 1.72
C MET A 679 -30.48 6.84 2.62
N THR A 680 -31.44 6.13 2.04
CA THR A 680 -32.44 5.36 2.80
C THR A 680 -31.79 4.26 3.62
N ALA A 681 -30.85 3.52 3.06
CA ALA A 681 -30.09 2.49 3.77
C ALA A 681 -29.28 3.08 4.94
N LEU A 682 -28.55 4.19 4.71
CA LEU A 682 -27.81 4.90 5.77
C LEU A 682 -28.74 5.40 6.87
N ASN A 683 -29.88 5.98 6.51
CA ASN A 683 -30.88 6.47 7.49
C ASN A 683 -31.45 5.33 8.34
N SER A 684 -31.64 4.14 7.75
CA SER A 684 -32.25 3.00 8.44
C SER A 684 -31.26 2.23 9.32
N TYR A 685 -29.99 2.17 8.94
CA TYR A 685 -29.01 1.33 9.63
C TYR A 685 -27.91 2.12 10.35
N VAL A 686 -27.56 3.34 9.90
CA VAL A 686 -26.46 4.12 10.47
C VAL A 686 -26.95 5.28 11.32
N PHE A 687 -27.96 5.99 10.85
CA PHE A 687 -28.47 7.20 11.53
C PHE A 687 -29.72 6.97 12.37
N ALA A 688 -30.30 5.78 12.32
CA ALA A 688 -31.48 5.44 13.11
C ALA A 688 -31.19 5.49 14.63
N ALA A 689 -32.22 5.81 15.38
CA ALA A 689 -32.14 5.92 16.84
C ALA A 689 -31.81 4.60 17.57
N ASP A 690 -32.08 3.47 16.93
CA ASP A 690 -31.87 2.09 17.39
C ASP A 690 -30.69 1.39 16.71
N THR A 691 -29.83 2.15 16.04
CA THR A 691 -28.62 1.62 15.38
C THR A 691 -27.82 0.74 16.35
N LEU A 692 -27.54 -0.51 15.94
CA LEU A 692 -26.81 -1.51 16.73
C LEU A 692 -27.43 -1.79 18.12
N GLN A 693 -28.73 -1.69 18.26
CA GLN A 693 -29.42 -2.02 19.52
C GLN A 693 -29.13 -3.49 19.96
N SER A 694 -28.93 -4.40 18.99
CA SER A 694 -28.54 -5.79 19.21
C SER A 694 -27.20 -5.95 19.95
N MET A 695 -26.33 -4.96 19.93
CA MET A 695 -25.05 -4.95 20.64
C MET A 695 -25.22 -4.62 22.15
N GLN A 696 -26.31 -3.96 22.57
CA GLN A 696 -26.48 -3.52 23.96
C GLN A 696 -26.32 -4.62 25.01
N PRO A 697 -26.93 -5.82 24.84
CA PRO A 697 -26.80 -6.92 25.83
C PRO A 697 -25.34 -7.41 25.98
N VAL A 698 -24.52 -7.23 24.96
CA VAL A 698 -23.11 -7.68 24.91
C VAL A 698 -22.18 -6.75 25.68
N LEU A 699 -22.51 -5.47 25.80
CA LEU A 699 -21.62 -4.42 26.34
C LEU A 699 -21.04 -4.77 27.73
N ALA A 700 -21.86 -5.26 28.64
CA ALA A 700 -21.43 -5.60 30.00
C ALA A 700 -20.41 -6.77 30.05
N TYR A 701 -20.23 -7.49 28.96
CA TYR A 701 -19.32 -8.61 28.82
C TYR A 701 -18.09 -8.30 27.96
N MET A 702 -17.98 -7.10 27.42
CA MET A 702 -16.85 -6.67 26.59
C MET A 702 -15.68 -6.24 27.48
N HIS A 703 -14.97 -7.21 28.04
CA HIS A 703 -13.88 -6.97 28.98
C HIS A 703 -12.56 -7.53 28.43
N ALA A 704 -11.52 -6.69 28.43
CA ALA A 704 -10.18 -7.08 28.01
C ALA A 704 -9.47 -7.86 29.13
N GLN A 705 -8.77 -8.93 28.78
CA GLN A 705 -7.89 -9.61 29.71
C GLN A 705 -6.67 -8.73 30.02
N ARG A 706 -6.46 -8.39 31.28
CA ARG A 706 -5.27 -7.63 31.73
C ARG A 706 -3.99 -8.45 31.57
N ARG A 707 -2.90 -7.77 31.23
CA ARG A 707 -1.56 -8.34 31.21
C ARG A 707 -0.69 -7.58 32.19
N GLY A 708 -0.45 -8.17 33.36
CA GLY A 708 0.33 -7.53 34.43
C GLY A 708 -0.30 -6.21 34.90
N PHE A 709 0.52 -5.18 35.05
CA PHE A 709 0.10 -3.83 35.43
C PHE A 709 -0.17 -2.90 34.26
N SER A 710 -0.07 -3.39 33.02
CA SER A 710 -0.27 -2.57 31.83
C SER A 710 -1.75 -2.29 31.59
N HIS A 711 -2.13 -1.01 31.60
CA HIS A 711 -3.42 -0.56 31.08
C HIS A 711 -3.29 -0.33 29.58
N ARG A 712 -4.12 -1.02 28.79
CA ARG A 712 -4.22 -0.79 27.35
C ARG A 712 -5.31 0.24 27.10
N GLY A 713 -4.89 1.48 26.81
CA GLY A 713 -5.80 2.59 26.59
C GLY A 713 -6.26 3.28 27.89
N ASN A 714 -7.05 4.33 27.72
CA ASN A 714 -7.46 5.19 28.85
C ASN A 714 -8.66 4.66 29.64
N ASN A 715 -9.37 3.65 29.12
CA ASN A 715 -10.60 3.14 29.73
C ASN A 715 -10.76 1.64 29.44
N GLU A 716 -11.18 0.87 30.45
CA GLU A 716 -11.52 -0.56 30.29
C GLU A 716 -13.00 -0.77 29.94
N ASP A 717 -13.86 0.16 30.28
CA ASP A 717 -15.29 0.07 30.06
C ASP A 717 -15.67 0.31 28.58
N PRO A 718 -16.69 -0.37 28.05
CA PRO A 718 -17.13 -0.20 26.68
C PRO A 718 -17.74 1.20 26.47
N ARG A 719 -17.37 1.84 25.37
CA ARG A 719 -17.77 3.23 25.01
C ARG A 719 -18.67 3.24 23.77
N MET A 720 -19.85 2.63 23.88
CA MET A 720 -20.77 2.48 22.74
C MET A 720 -21.12 3.82 22.08
N HIS A 721 -21.38 4.88 22.84
CA HIS A 721 -21.66 6.21 22.30
C HIS A 721 -20.50 6.72 21.41
N ARG A 722 -19.26 6.53 21.84
CA ARG A 722 -18.07 6.91 21.07
C ARG A 722 -17.92 6.07 19.81
N MET A 723 -18.16 4.77 19.90
CA MET A 723 -18.02 3.84 18.77
C MET A 723 -19.05 4.17 17.68
N ILE A 724 -20.32 4.27 18.03
CA ILE A 724 -21.40 4.56 17.08
C ILE A 724 -21.22 5.97 16.49
N LEU A 725 -20.97 6.99 17.32
CA LEU A 725 -20.73 8.33 16.81
C LEU A 725 -19.50 8.40 15.91
N GLY A 726 -18.45 7.61 16.20
CA GLY A 726 -17.27 7.48 15.33
C GLY A 726 -17.64 6.98 13.92
N MET A 727 -18.41 5.90 13.82
CA MET A 727 -18.93 5.38 12.56
C MET A 727 -19.79 6.44 11.82
N GLN A 728 -20.71 7.08 12.54
CA GLN A 728 -21.59 8.12 11.98
C GLN A 728 -20.77 9.33 11.47
N ARG A 729 -19.73 9.75 12.20
CA ARG A 729 -18.80 10.79 11.77
C ARG A 729 -18.10 10.45 10.48
N ASN A 730 -17.57 9.23 10.34
CA ASN A 730 -16.90 8.81 9.11
C ASN A 730 -17.83 8.89 7.89
N VAL A 731 -19.11 8.50 8.05
CA VAL A 731 -20.10 8.66 6.98
C VAL A 731 -20.39 10.13 6.69
N LEU A 732 -20.56 10.95 7.73
CA LEU A 732 -20.79 12.39 7.58
C LEU A 732 -19.56 13.13 7.01
N ASP A 733 -18.33 12.69 7.34
CA ASP A 733 -17.09 13.23 6.77
C ASP A 733 -17.03 13.04 5.26
N HIS A 734 -17.64 11.98 4.73
CA HIS A 734 -17.76 11.77 3.29
C HIS A 734 -18.92 12.59 2.71
N ILE A 735 -20.16 12.36 3.13
CA ILE A 735 -21.34 12.93 2.46
C ILE A 735 -21.48 14.45 2.64
N LEU A 736 -20.87 15.02 3.69
CA LEU A 736 -20.79 16.46 3.92
C LEU A 736 -19.43 17.06 3.55
N HIS A 737 -18.54 16.30 2.89
CA HIS A 737 -17.26 16.84 2.44
C HIS A 737 -17.46 17.95 1.41
N GLN A 738 -16.68 19.04 1.50
CA GLN A 738 -16.82 20.20 0.59
C GLN A 738 -16.82 19.77 -0.90
N GLN A 739 -15.90 18.90 -1.30
CA GLN A 739 -15.81 18.43 -2.68
C GLN A 739 -17.01 17.55 -3.09
N VAL A 740 -17.63 16.80 -2.17
CA VAL A 740 -18.82 15.99 -2.45
C VAL A 740 -20.03 16.90 -2.64
N LEU A 741 -20.25 17.90 -1.76
CA LEU A 741 -21.35 18.85 -1.88
C LEU A 741 -21.22 19.67 -3.17
N GLN A 742 -20.01 20.17 -3.49
CA GLN A 742 -19.74 20.87 -4.73
C GLN A 742 -19.99 19.96 -5.95
N ARG A 743 -19.53 18.70 -5.92
CA ARG A 743 -19.76 17.74 -7.01
C ARG A 743 -21.24 17.49 -7.26
N ILE A 744 -22.07 17.42 -6.21
CA ILE A 744 -23.54 17.28 -6.39
C ILE A 744 -24.08 18.45 -7.19
N SER A 745 -23.63 19.68 -6.93
CA SER A 745 -24.04 20.88 -7.64
C SER A 745 -23.49 20.92 -9.06
N ASP A 746 -22.21 20.59 -9.27
CA ASP A 746 -21.57 20.59 -10.59
C ASP A 746 -22.15 19.52 -11.51
N THR A 747 -22.40 18.33 -10.97
CA THR A 747 -22.96 17.21 -11.75
C THR A 747 -24.41 17.43 -12.18
N ALA A 748 -25.14 18.31 -11.50
CA ALA A 748 -26.47 18.73 -11.93
C ALA A 748 -26.44 19.36 -13.33
N LEU A 749 -25.32 19.95 -13.77
CA LEU A 749 -25.15 20.53 -15.10
C LEU A 749 -25.07 19.46 -16.21
N TYR A 750 -24.78 18.20 -15.86
CA TYR A 750 -24.67 17.12 -16.82
C TYR A 750 -25.40 15.81 -16.43
N GLY A 751 -26.46 15.93 -15.62
CA GLY A 751 -27.44 14.86 -15.47
C GLY A 751 -27.69 14.34 -14.07
N ASN A 752 -27.11 14.91 -13.01
CA ASN A 752 -27.46 14.54 -11.65
C ASN A 752 -28.81 15.15 -11.28
N GLU A 753 -29.78 14.30 -10.99
CA GLU A 753 -31.14 14.69 -10.60
C GLU A 753 -31.34 14.72 -9.07
N TYR A 754 -30.38 14.20 -8.29
CA TYR A 754 -30.43 14.25 -6.82
C TYR A 754 -29.78 15.54 -6.34
N SER A 755 -30.61 16.55 -6.16
CA SER A 755 -30.11 17.89 -5.84
C SER A 755 -29.52 17.98 -4.44
N LEU A 756 -28.59 18.92 -4.24
CA LEU A 756 -27.99 19.21 -2.93
C LEU A 756 -29.04 19.45 -1.83
N THR A 757 -30.10 20.23 -2.15
CA THR A 757 -31.19 20.49 -1.21
C THR A 757 -31.95 19.20 -0.86
N GLU A 758 -32.26 18.36 -1.86
CA GLU A 758 -32.96 17.09 -1.63
C GLU A 758 -32.10 16.15 -0.75
N MET A 759 -30.82 16.03 -1.04
CA MET A 759 -29.88 15.21 -0.29
C MET A 759 -29.83 15.64 1.18
N LEU A 760 -29.65 16.93 1.46
CA LEU A 760 -29.61 17.45 2.82
C LEU A 760 -30.96 17.31 3.54
N ASN A 761 -32.10 17.46 2.84
CA ASN A 761 -33.42 17.21 3.40
C ASN A 761 -33.60 15.75 3.82
N ASP A 762 -33.22 14.80 2.96
CA ASP A 762 -33.30 13.37 3.25
C ASP A 762 -32.40 12.97 4.43
N LEU A 763 -31.19 13.53 4.50
CA LEU A 763 -30.25 13.34 5.61
C LEU A 763 -30.78 13.94 6.91
N THR A 764 -31.23 15.21 6.90
CA THR A 764 -31.81 15.88 8.09
C THR A 764 -33.03 15.11 8.61
N LYS A 765 -33.90 14.67 7.69
CA LYS A 765 -35.06 13.86 8.05
C LYS A 765 -34.64 12.55 8.72
N GLY A 766 -33.65 11.85 8.18
CA GLY A 766 -33.15 10.59 8.76
C GLY A 766 -32.59 10.78 10.18
N ILE A 767 -31.81 11.82 10.40
CA ILE A 767 -31.18 12.14 11.69
C ILE A 767 -32.17 12.60 12.76
N PHE A 768 -33.24 13.30 12.36
CA PHE A 768 -34.23 13.86 13.30
C PHE A 768 -35.54 13.04 13.37
N GLN A 769 -35.65 11.96 12.58
CA GLN A 769 -36.81 11.08 12.60
C GLN A 769 -36.67 10.02 13.70
N GLY A 770 -37.77 9.63 14.29
CA GLY A 770 -37.83 8.53 15.27
C GLY A 770 -37.77 9.00 16.73
N GLU A 771 -37.55 8.06 17.63
CA GLU A 771 -37.45 8.32 19.06
C GLU A 771 -36.12 8.99 19.41
N LEU A 772 -36.16 9.96 20.31
CA LEU A 772 -34.97 10.66 20.78
C LEU A 772 -34.26 9.83 21.87
N THR A 773 -33.24 9.05 21.46
CA THR A 773 -32.35 8.32 22.35
C THR A 773 -31.07 9.10 22.66
N THR A 774 -30.27 8.65 23.59
CA THR A 774 -28.97 9.29 23.88
C THR A 774 -28.00 9.17 22.70
N LEU A 775 -28.12 8.14 21.85
CA LEU A 775 -27.34 7.99 20.62
C LEU A 775 -27.74 9.04 19.58
N SER A 776 -29.06 9.20 19.33
CA SER A 776 -29.55 10.18 18.37
C SER A 776 -29.28 11.61 18.83
N GLN A 777 -29.31 11.92 20.15
CA GLN A 777 -28.90 13.24 20.66
C GLN A 777 -27.45 13.59 20.27
N ASN A 778 -26.52 12.66 20.44
CA ASN A 778 -25.13 12.87 20.04
C ASN A 778 -24.99 13.13 18.54
N LEU A 779 -25.67 12.34 17.71
CA LEU A 779 -25.67 12.50 16.27
C LEU A 779 -26.27 13.83 15.82
N GLN A 780 -27.41 14.21 16.38
CA GLN A 780 -28.09 15.49 16.07
C GLN A 780 -27.20 16.67 16.40
N LEU A 781 -26.52 16.65 17.55
CA LEU A 781 -25.58 17.69 17.93
C LEU A 781 -24.37 17.76 16.98
N GLU A 782 -23.79 16.62 16.64
CA GLU A 782 -22.70 16.52 15.66
C GLU A 782 -23.11 17.11 14.30
N TYR A 783 -24.30 16.74 13.84
CA TYR A 783 -24.81 17.21 12.55
C TYR A 783 -25.08 18.74 12.55
N VAL A 784 -25.67 19.27 13.59
CA VAL A 784 -25.91 20.73 13.72
C VAL A 784 -24.58 21.50 13.71
N ASN A 785 -23.58 21.04 14.48
CA ASN A 785 -22.25 21.66 14.47
C ASN A 785 -21.61 21.66 13.08
N ARG A 786 -21.78 20.58 12.31
CA ARG A 786 -21.28 20.50 10.93
C ARG A 786 -22.02 21.47 10.00
N LEU A 787 -23.34 21.58 10.12
CA LEU A 787 -24.11 22.55 9.34
C LEU A 787 -23.71 23.99 9.66
N ILE A 788 -23.44 24.32 10.94
CA ILE A 788 -22.93 25.63 11.34
C ILE A 788 -21.59 25.92 10.67
N LYS A 789 -20.66 24.95 10.70
CA LYS A 789 -19.37 25.08 10.03
C LYS A 789 -19.51 25.23 8.51
N ILE A 790 -20.37 24.45 7.87
CA ILE A 790 -20.65 24.56 6.43
C ILE A 790 -21.21 25.90 6.07
N SER A 791 -22.13 26.42 6.87
CA SER A 791 -22.86 27.71 6.62
C SER A 791 -21.95 28.93 6.58
N GLY A 792 -20.79 28.92 7.25
CA GLY A 792 -19.89 30.07 7.38
C GLY A 792 -20.45 31.20 8.23
N LEU A 793 -21.44 30.94 9.08
CA LEU A 793 -22.10 32.00 9.89
C LEU A 793 -21.26 32.46 11.08
N GLU A 794 -20.46 31.56 11.69
CA GLU A 794 -19.60 31.91 12.84
C GLU A 794 -18.16 32.22 12.40
N ASP A 795 -17.62 31.48 11.41
CA ASP A 795 -16.25 31.59 10.90
C ASP A 795 -16.23 31.45 9.38
N ASP A 796 -15.16 31.86 8.72
CA ASP A 796 -14.96 31.64 7.29
C ASP A 796 -15.08 30.14 6.95
N SER A 797 -15.77 29.87 5.85
CA SER A 797 -16.05 28.49 5.39
C SER A 797 -15.37 28.19 4.06
N ASP A 798 -14.72 27.04 3.98
CA ASP A 798 -14.14 26.52 2.74
C ASP A 798 -15.19 25.97 1.74
N TYR A 799 -16.47 26.01 2.10
CA TYR A 799 -17.57 25.50 1.27
C TYR A 799 -18.07 26.55 0.28
N ASP A 800 -18.52 26.09 -0.89
CA ASP A 800 -19.12 26.97 -1.89
C ASP A 800 -20.45 27.59 -1.42
N HIS A 801 -20.87 28.66 -2.09
CA HIS A 801 -22.07 29.42 -1.71
C HIS A 801 -23.37 28.61 -1.75
N LEU A 802 -23.47 27.61 -2.67
CA LEU A 802 -24.67 26.77 -2.75
C LEU A 802 -24.76 25.86 -1.53
N SER A 803 -23.62 25.28 -1.13
CA SER A 803 -23.48 24.46 0.09
C SER A 803 -23.79 25.27 1.35
N GLN A 804 -23.25 26.48 1.46
CA GLN A 804 -23.52 27.38 2.58
C GLN A 804 -25.03 27.72 2.68
N ALA A 805 -25.63 28.09 1.55
CA ALA A 805 -27.06 28.43 1.51
C ALA A 805 -27.95 27.21 1.85
N ALA A 806 -27.60 26.04 1.37
CA ALA A 806 -28.33 24.81 1.68
C ALA A 806 -28.22 24.44 3.17
N ALA A 807 -27.04 24.61 3.78
CA ALA A 807 -26.81 24.35 5.21
C ALA A 807 -27.65 25.35 6.09
N VAL A 808 -27.69 26.63 5.71
CA VAL A 808 -28.56 27.62 6.37
C VAL A 808 -30.03 27.22 6.30
N GLY A 809 -30.49 26.69 5.15
CA GLY A 809 -31.82 26.14 4.99
C GLY A 809 -32.12 25.00 5.99
N GLN A 810 -31.18 24.06 6.18
CA GLN A 810 -31.32 22.95 7.13
C GLN A 810 -31.30 23.44 8.60
N LEU A 811 -30.41 24.39 8.93
CA LEU A 811 -30.41 25.00 10.28
C LEU A 811 -31.74 25.66 10.62
N ARG A 812 -32.38 26.36 9.68
CA ARG A 812 -33.72 26.93 9.86
C ARG A 812 -34.79 25.86 10.03
N ALA A 813 -34.75 24.78 9.25
CA ALA A 813 -35.67 23.66 9.39
C ALA A 813 -35.53 23.00 10.76
N ILE A 814 -34.32 22.72 11.22
CA ILE A 814 -34.04 22.13 12.53
C ILE A 814 -34.46 23.08 13.66
N ARG A 815 -34.23 24.40 13.53
CA ARG A 815 -34.65 25.42 14.52
C ARG A 815 -36.14 25.42 14.76
N ASN A 816 -36.94 25.06 13.75
CA ASN A 816 -38.39 24.98 13.84
C ASN A 816 -38.92 23.72 14.52
N LEU A 817 -38.06 22.72 14.76
CA LEU A 817 -38.42 21.52 15.50
C LEU A 817 -38.59 21.87 16.99
N SER A 818 -39.49 21.19 17.67
CA SER A 818 -39.73 21.37 19.09
C SER A 818 -39.89 20.03 19.81
N ALA A 819 -39.51 20.02 21.08
CA ALA A 819 -39.72 18.84 21.90
C ALA A 819 -41.23 18.50 22.00
N PRO A 820 -41.63 17.26 21.96
CA PRO A 820 -43.01 16.87 22.18
C PRO A 820 -43.54 17.38 23.53
N ARG A 821 -44.84 17.78 23.60
CA ARG A 821 -45.43 18.51 24.76
C ARG A 821 -45.25 17.83 26.13
N ARG A 822 -45.03 16.52 26.20
CA ARG A 822 -44.88 15.73 27.44
C ARG A 822 -43.52 15.04 27.51
N SER A 823 -42.51 15.61 26.94
CA SER A 823 -41.15 15.03 26.92
C SER A 823 -40.50 15.08 28.31
N ALA A 824 -39.57 14.14 28.57
CA ALA A 824 -38.67 14.20 29.71
C ALA A 824 -37.77 15.42 29.66
N ASP A 825 -37.20 15.83 30.81
CA ASP A 825 -36.33 17.02 30.92
C ASP A 825 -35.11 16.90 30.00
N ALA A 826 -34.53 15.75 29.90
CA ALA A 826 -33.39 15.50 29.01
C ALA A 826 -33.70 15.83 27.54
N VAL A 827 -34.88 15.47 27.04
CA VAL A 827 -35.34 15.77 25.69
C VAL A 827 -35.55 17.29 25.51
N ARG A 828 -36.18 17.95 26.49
CA ARG A 828 -36.38 19.41 26.44
C ARG A 828 -35.05 20.17 26.47
N ASN A 829 -34.13 19.72 27.30
CA ASN A 829 -32.77 20.30 27.41
C ASN A 829 -31.99 20.13 26.08
N HIS A 830 -32.13 19.02 25.43
CA HIS A 830 -31.47 18.76 24.14
C HIS A 830 -31.98 19.74 23.06
N TYR A 831 -33.31 19.86 22.86
CA TYR A 831 -33.87 20.79 21.90
C TYR A 831 -33.51 22.23 22.25
N HIS A 832 -33.55 22.62 23.53
CA HIS A 832 -33.13 23.94 23.96
C HIS A 832 -31.66 24.21 23.60
N TYR A 833 -30.79 23.23 23.78
CA TYR A 833 -29.37 23.38 23.45
C TYR A 833 -29.12 23.46 21.95
N LEU A 834 -29.81 22.67 21.13
CA LEU A 834 -29.74 22.79 19.67
C LEU A 834 -30.18 24.18 19.20
N HIS A 835 -31.30 24.69 19.75
CA HIS A 835 -31.79 26.03 19.43
C HIS A 835 -30.78 27.10 19.82
N LEU A 836 -30.19 27.03 21.02
CA LEU A 836 -29.15 27.95 21.47
C LEU A 836 -27.95 28.02 20.51
N LEU A 837 -27.46 26.86 20.04
CA LEU A 837 -26.35 26.80 19.08
C LEU A 837 -26.73 27.46 17.76
N ILE A 838 -27.89 27.12 17.22
CA ILE A 838 -28.37 27.66 15.94
C ILE A 838 -28.64 29.18 16.04
N ASP A 839 -29.28 29.64 17.12
CA ASP A 839 -29.55 31.07 17.34
C ASP A 839 -28.26 31.87 17.51
N ARG A 840 -27.23 31.28 18.16
CA ARG A 840 -25.90 31.86 18.25
C ARG A 840 -25.26 32.02 16.87
N ALA A 841 -25.30 30.97 16.06
CA ALA A 841 -24.76 31.03 14.71
C ALA A 841 -25.48 32.06 13.82
N PHE A 842 -26.79 32.21 13.94
CA PHE A 842 -27.52 33.24 13.20
C PHE A 842 -27.30 34.68 13.72
N ALA A 843 -26.82 34.85 14.94
CA ALA A 843 -26.53 36.16 15.54
C ALA A 843 -25.06 36.59 15.33
N ALA A 844 -24.15 35.69 14.97
CA ALA A 844 -22.75 35.97 14.65
C ALA A 844 -22.62 36.67 13.29
#